data_9a1ff4725716e5ca9a5e4fb7ba902338
#
_entry.id   9a1ff4725716e5ca9a5e4fb7ba902338
#
_cell.length_a   1.000
_cell.length_b   1.000
_cell.length_c   1.000
_cell.angle_alpha   90.00
_cell.angle_beta   90.00
_cell.angle_gamma   90.00
#
_symmetry.space_group_name_H-M   'P 1'
#
loop_
_entity.id
_entity.type
_entity.pdbx_description
1 polymer ?
#
loop_
_entity_poly.entity_id
_entity_poly.type
_entity_poly.pdbx_seq_one_letter_code
_entity_poly.pdbx_strand_id
1 'polypeptide(L)'
;MPTNTIPASKTVNIIPAVLAAGGQQLNFIELMLITNSRVPIGTVPSFANLAGVQSYFGPTSNEAAAAAVYFLGFDNSNIKPGALLFAQYPIVNVGAYLRGGNVSIMTLATLQALTGTLTVTIDGVVKNSGTVNLSLATSFTSASQLIANGFALTGPTLGSVTASAGATFTATGSGTNLTVTAVTGVIVPGTAASCSITGTGVPSSTYIISQTSGTSGGAGVYVTNNATTSSAASITATSTTMTVSAIGSGTVAVGNQATGSGVTTGTYIGGLGTGSGGTGTYILTQGMQFASTTVTLTQPVVTWDSVSGAFIIISSTTGATSTMSFATGTLSASLALTQALGAVTSQGAVAATPSAFMAGIIQTTQNWATFQTLFDPDAGSGNAQKQLFAAWTNSTGNQFVYLVWDNDITPVNSNAATTSLGYILQQTQSSGTVPIYEQLGVNNHYASFVGGAIASVDFSEHNGRTNLKFRSQSGLPITSLTGTQAANLDANGYNYYAGNASRAQQFNWLAQGVITGPFDWIDTYIDQIWLNYSLQEAFLLCLTQNKSVPYNATGYSLLRQYAQDPINAALNFGAIVTGVPLSEGQAAYVNNAAGFKISDTITQNGYYLLILPASPTVRGLRGSPPMQFFYTDGGSVNMINLTSTDIM
;
A
#
# COMPACT_ATOMS: atom_id res chain seq x y z
N MET A 1 -16.19 -1.87 -18.04
CA MET A 1 -16.80 -3.19 -18.32
C MET A 1 -18.26 -3.14 -17.91
N PRO A 2 -19.20 -3.80 -18.61
CA PRO A 2 -20.60 -3.78 -18.19
C PRO A 2 -20.74 -4.40 -16.81
N THR A 3 -21.34 -3.68 -15.91
CA THR A 3 -21.81 -4.13 -14.60
C THR A 3 -22.95 -5.12 -14.84
N ASN A 4 -22.75 -6.40 -14.59
CA ASN A 4 -23.68 -7.55 -14.65
C ASN A 4 -23.20 -8.67 -15.59
N THR A 5 -21.94 -9.05 -15.50
CA THR A 5 -21.46 -10.28 -16.15
C THR A 5 -21.46 -11.43 -15.16
N ILE A 6 -21.95 -12.59 -15.60
CA ILE A 6 -21.89 -13.84 -14.83
C ILE A 6 -20.42 -14.25 -14.73
N PRO A 7 -19.85 -14.46 -13.54
CA PRO A 7 -18.47 -14.88 -13.39
C PRO A 7 -18.19 -16.18 -14.16
N ALA A 8 -17.11 -16.22 -14.92
CA ALA A 8 -16.69 -17.40 -15.66
C ALA A 8 -16.47 -18.63 -14.76
N SER A 9 -16.16 -18.42 -13.48
CA SER A 9 -16.05 -19.45 -12.43
C SER A 9 -17.36 -20.23 -12.20
N LYS A 10 -18.52 -19.69 -12.60
CA LYS A 10 -19.78 -20.43 -12.58
C LYS A 10 -19.83 -21.51 -13.66
N THR A 11 -19.05 -21.40 -14.73
CA THR A 11 -19.01 -22.34 -15.85
C THR A 11 -17.74 -23.19 -15.83
N VAL A 12 -16.61 -22.61 -15.46
CA VAL A 12 -15.33 -23.29 -15.28
C VAL A 12 -14.74 -22.83 -13.95
N ASN A 13 -14.91 -23.66 -12.94
CA ASN A 13 -14.31 -23.41 -11.62
C ASN A 13 -12.98 -24.13 -11.58
N ILE A 14 -11.96 -23.43 -12.02
CA ILE A 14 -10.57 -23.66 -11.64
C ILE A 14 -10.28 -22.52 -10.68
N ILE A 15 -10.10 -22.86 -9.45
CA ILE A 15 -9.72 -21.88 -8.45
C ILE A 15 -8.26 -21.53 -8.78
N PRO A 16 -8.05 -20.51 -9.43
CA PRO A 16 -8.05 -19.06 -9.41
C PRO A 16 -8.19 -18.36 -10.77
N ALA A 17 -8.18 -17.21 -10.72
CA ALA A 17 -8.17 -16.05 -11.08
C ALA A 17 -7.50 -15.11 -11.95
N VAL A 18 -7.44 -14.51 -12.77
CA VAL A 18 -7.09 -13.25 -13.45
C VAL A 18 -7.36 -13.33 -14.95
N LEU A 19 -8.42 -12.69 -15.43
CA LEU A 19 -8.68 -12.51 -16.85
C LEU A 19 -8.23 -11.11 -17.30
N ALA A 20 -7.09 -11.05 -18.01
CA ALA A 20 -6.83 -9.92 -18.89
C ALA A 20 -7.64 -10.10 -20.17
N ALA A 21 -8.51 -9.15 -20.51
CA ALA A 21 -9.22 -9.18 -21.77
C ALA A 21 -8.21 -9.00 -22.91
N GLY A 22 -7.95 -10.06 -23.70
CA GLY A 22 -7.14 -9.94 -24.91
C GLY A 22 -6.08 -10.99 -25.15
N GLY A 23 -6.09 -12.17 -24.49
CA GLY A 23 -5.13 -13.25 -24.78
C GLY A 23 -3.67 -12.86 -24.53
N GLN A 24 -3.42 -12.02 -23.53
CA GLN A 24 -2.07 -11.68 -23.09
C GLN A 24 -1.66 -12.60 -21.93
N GLN A 25 -0.38 -12.95 -21.91
CA GLN A 25 0.27 -13.67 -20.82
C GLN A 25 -0.08 -13.03 -19.47
N LEU A 26 -0.34 -13.84 -18.44
CA LEU A 26 -0.58 -13.38 -17.09
C LEU A 26 0.61 -12.57 -16.60
N ASN A 27 0.43 -11.28 -16.42
CA ASN A 27 1.42 -10.44 -15.76
C ASN A 27 1.16 -10.46 -14.26
N PHE A 28 2.16 -10.86 -13.47
CA PHE A 28 2.08 -10.83 -12.00
C PHE A 28 2.16 -9.38 -11.50
N ILE A 29 1.09 -8.61 -11.74
CA ILE A 29 0.99 -7.21 -11.33
C ILE A 29 0.75 -7.15 -9.83
N GLU A 30 1.35 -6.18 -9.16
CA GLU A 30 1.14 -5.92 -7.75
C GLU A 30 0.05 -4.87 -7.51
N LEU A 31 -0.73 -5.09 -6.46
CA LEU A 31 -1.67 -4.12 -5.89
C LEU A 31 -1.12 -3.58 -4.58
N MET A 32 -0.86 -2.28 -4.50
CA MET A 32 -0.46 -1.60 -3.28
C MET A 32 -1.65 -0.92 -2.62
N LEU A 33 -1.97 -1.33 -1.39
CA LEU A 33 -2.98 -0.69 -0.57
C LEU A 33 -2.35 0.50 0.16
N ILE A 34 -3.00 1.66 0.04
CA ILE A 34 -2.51 2.93 0.57
C ILE A 34 -3.60 3.64 1.38
N THR A 35 -3.20 4.52 2.28
CA THR A 35 -4.13 5.41 2.98
C THR A 35 -4.28 6.78 2.30
N ASN A 36 -3.50 7.02 1.25
CA ASN A 36 -3.45 8.28 0.54
C ASN A 36 -4.77 8.56 -0.21
N SER A 37 -5.40 9.67 0.11
CA SER A 37 -6.68 10.09 -0.47
C SER A 37 -6.59 10.57 -1.93
N ARG A 38 -5.40 10.55 -2.55
CA ARG A 38 -5.28 10.86 -3.99
C ARG A 38 -6.00 9.84 -4.87
N VAL A 39 -6.00 8.58 -4.46
CA VAL A 39 -6.78 7.54 -5.15
C VAL A 39 -8.23 7.63 -4.68
N PRO A 40 -9.19 7.90 -5.56
CA PRO A 40 -10.60 7.93 -5.16
C PRO A 40 -11.06 6.57 -4.64
N ILE A 41 -11.90 6.59 -3.61
CA ILE A 41 -12.49 5.38 -3.03
C ILE A 41 -13.19 4.56 -4.12
N GLY A 42 -12.95 3.24 -4.10
CA GLY A 42 -13.54 2.29 -5.06
C GLY A 42 -12.90 2.30 -6.44
N THR A 43 -11.78 3.03 -6.62
CA THR A 43 -11.01 2.99 -7.87
C THR A 43 -9.67 2.31 -7.68
N VAL A 44 -9.15 1.72 -8.76
CA VAL A 44 -7.85 1.03 -8.77
C VAL A 44 -7.05 1.51 -9.99
N PRO A 45 -6.41 2.70 -9.90
CA PRO A 45 -5.57 3.21 -10.98
C PRO A 45 -4.34 2.32 -11.19
N SER A 46 -3.96 2.16 -12.46
CA SER A 46 -2.79 1.41 -12.91
C SER A 46 -1.74 2.36 -13.48
N PHE A 47 -0.49 2.10 -13.14
CA PHE A 47 0.67 2.87 -13.60
C PHE A 47 1.67 1.95 -14.27
N ALA A 48 2.08 2.29 -15.49
CA ALA A 48 2.99 1.48 -16.29
C ALA A 48 4.48 1.67 -15.92
N ASN A 49 4.82 2.68 -15.13
CA ASN A 49 6.19 3.00 -14.75
C ASN A 49 6.26 3.96 -13.56
N LEU A 50 7.46 4.11 -13.00
CA LEU A 50 7.74 5.00 -11.88
C LEU A 50 7.37 6.47 -12.17
N ALA A 51 7.63 6.97 -13.37
CA ALA A 51 7.35 8.37 -13.71
C ALA A 51 5.86 8.70 -13.59
N GLY A 52 4.97 7.77 -13.98
CA GLY A 52 3.53 7.89 -13.79
C GLY A 52 3.14 7.97 -12.32
N VAL A 53 3.73 7.12 -11.46
CA VAL A 53 3.50 7.16 -10.01
C VAL A 53 3.98 8.47 -9.39
N GLN A 54 5.20 8.91 -9.75
CA GLN A 54 5.76 10.19 -9.29
C GLN A 54 4.92 11.40 -9.70
N SER A 55 4.41 11.38 -10.91
CA SER A 55 3.52 12.45 -11.41
C SER A 55 2.20 12.49 -10.65
N TYR A 56 1.67 11.34 -10.25
CA TYR A 56 0.38 11.24 -9.57
C TYR A 56 0.47 11.50 -8.06
N PHE A 57 1.46 10.93 -7.37
CA PHE A 57 1.59 11.00 -5.90
C PHE A 57 2.60 12.05 -5.44
N GLY A 58 3.48 12.51 -6.30
CA GLY A 58 4.63 13.33 -5.99
C GLY A 58 5.92 12.49 -5.92
N PRO A 59 7.08 13.08 -6.33
CA PRO A 59 8.34 12.33 -6.44
C PRO A 59 8.93 11.88 -5.09
N THR A 60 8.52 12.50 -3.98
CA THR A 60 8.99 12.19 -2.62
C THR A 60 7.96 11.43 -1.78
N SER A 61 6.86 10.98 -2.39
CA SER A 61 5.83 10.22 -1.70
C SER A 61 6.30 8.79 -1.36
N ASN A 62 5.67 8.18 -0.34
CA ASN A 62 5.93 6.79 0.03
C ASN A 62 5.58 5.84 -1.12
N GLU A 63 4.51 6.15 -1.86
CA GLU A 63 4.09 5.41 -3.05
C GLU A 63 5.14 5.46 -4.17
N ALA A 64 5.78 6.62 -4.38
CA ALA A 64 6.85 6.75 -5.35
C ALA A 64 8.12 5.99 -4.93
N ALA A 65 8.45 5.98 -3.64
CA ALA A 65 9.58 5.22 -3.10
C ALA A 65 9.36 3.70 -3.26
N ALA A 66 8.18 3.20 -2.90
CA ALA A 66 7.80 1.81 -3.08
C ALA A 66 7.80 1.40 -4.56
N ALA A 67 7.23 2.24 -5.43
CA ALA A 67 7.22 2.01 -6.88
C ALA A 67 8.62 2.00 -7.48
N ALA A 68 9.54 2.83 -6.98
CA ALA A 68 10.93 2.83 -7.42
C ALA A 68 11.61 1.47 -7.18
N VAL A 69 11.36 0.87 -6.02
CA VAL A 69 11.86 -0.48 -5.70
C VAL A 69 11.15 -1.53 -6.57
N TYR A 70 9.83 -1.47 -6.69
CA TYR A 70 9.04 -2.43 -7.45
C TYR A 70 9.45 -2.51 -8.93
N PHE A 71 9.48 -1.37 -9.66
CA PHE A 71 9.77 -1.36 -11.09
C PHE A 71 11.20 -1.76 -11.46
N LEU A 72 12.13 -1.78 -10.49
CA LEU A 72 13.47 -2.32 -10.71
C LEU A 72 13.50 -3.86 -10.77
N GLY A 73 12.49 -4.54 -10.21
CA GLY A 73 12.46 -6.00 -10.15
C GLY A 73 13.70 -6.56 -9.45
N PHE A 74 14.30 -7.61 -10.01
CA PHE A 74 15.61 -8.13 -9.55
C PHE A 74 16.69 -7.93 -10.60
N ASP A 75 17.95 -7.93 -10.16
CA ASP A 75 19.11 -7.81 -11.05
C ASP A 75 19.17 -8.98 -12.04
N ASN A 76 19.54 -8.69 -13.28
CA ASN A 76 19.63 -9.64 -14.38
C ASN A 76 18.32 -10.34 -14.78
N SER A 77 17.16 -9.82 -14.39
CA SER A 77 15.89 -10.30 -14.92
C SER A 77 15.70 -9.89 -16.38
N ASN A 78 15.16 -10.79 -17.20
CA ASN A 78 14.92 -10.56 -18.63
C ASN A 78 13.77 -9.58 -18.86
N ILE A 79 12.78 -9.62 -17.98
CA ILE A 79 11.64 -8.70 -17.98
C ILE A 79 11.58 -7.89 -16.67
N LYS A 80 10.89 -6.77 -16.71
CA LYS A 80 10.63 -5.93 -15.54
C LYS A 80 9.12 -5.77 -15.34
N PRO A 81 8.65 -5.41 -14.13
CA PRO A 81 7.24 -5.20 -13.87
C PRO A 81 6.61 -4.23 -14.87
N GLY A 82 5.54 -4.64 -15.54
CA GLY A 82 4.88 -3.87 -16.59
C GLY A 82 3.82 -2.91 -16.10
N ALA A 83 3.31 -3.09 -14.87
CA ALA A 83 2.31 -2.23 -14.27
C ALA A 83 2.29 -2.37 -12.75
N LEU A 84 1.73 -1.36 -12.07
CA LEU A 84 1.51 -1.32 -10.63
C LEU A 84 0.14 -0.71 -10.35
N LEU A 85 -0.63 -1.32 -9.48
CA LEU A 85 -1.96 -0.89 -9.09
C LEU A 85 -1.94 -0.26 -7.70
N PHE A 86 -2.79 0.75 -7.48
CA PHE A 86 -3.00 1.32 -6.16
C PHE A 86 -4.48 1.33 -5.81
N ALA A 87 -4.80 1.13 -4.53
CA ALA A 87 -6.16 1.31 -4.02
C ALA A 87 -6.12 1.99 -2.65
N GLN A 88 -7.01 2.96 -2.42
CA GLN A 88 -7.12 3.59 -1.12
C GLN A 88 -7.87 2.68 -0.15
N TYR A 89 -7.19 2.26 0.92
CA TYR A 89 -7.77 1.54 2.05
C TYR A 89 -8.09 2.53 3.19
N PRO A 90 -9.35 2.82 3.48
CA PRO A 90 -9.71 3.73 4.54
C PRO A 90 -9.58 3.05 5.91
N ILE A 91 -8.53 3.38 6.67
CA ILE A 91 -8.34 2.89 8.06
C ILE A 91 -9.28 3.58 9.06
N VAL A 92 -9.82 4.72 8.70
CA VAL A 92 -10.85 5.50 9.43
C VAL A 92 -11.91 5.97 8.44
N ASN A 93 -13.02 6.48 8.95
CA ASN A 93 -14.01 7.12 8.09
C ASN A 93 -13.39 8.28 7.30
N VAL A 94 -13.56 8.30 5.98
CA VAL A 94 -13.03 9.35 5.10
C VAL A 94 -14.16 10.17 4.49
N GLY A 95 -13.88 11.44 4.22
CA GLY A 95 -14.81 12.38 3.59
C GLY A 95 -14.77 12.35 2.07
N ALA A 96 -15.86 12.74 1.44
CA ALA A 96 -15.92 12.92 0.00
C ALA A 96 -15.13 14.17 -0.44
N TYR A 97 -14.60 14.14 -1.66
CA TYR A 97 -13.94 15.30 -2.26
C TYR A 97 -14.19 15.39 -3.76
N LEU A 98 -14.02 16.61 -4.28
CA LEU A 98 -13.87 16.93 -5.70
C LEU A 98 -12.44 17.46 -5.89
N ARG A 99 -11.61 16.77 -6.66
CA ARG A 99 -10.32 17.26 -7.13
C ARG A 99 -10.45 17.71 -8.58
N GLY A 100 -10.11 18.96 -8.86
CA GLY A 100 -10.11 19.53 -10.22
C GLY A 100 -9.09 18.87 -11.16
N GLY A 101 -9.21 19.13 -12.44
CA GLY A 101 -8.17 18.89 -13.42
C GLY A 101 -6.98 19.82 -13.20
N ASN A 102 -5.88 19.55 -13.89
CA ASN A 102 -4.64 20.32 -13.78
C ASN A 102 -4.79 21.73 -14.38
N VAL A 103 -4.56 22.75 -13.58
CA VAL A 103 -4.52 24.16 -13.97
C VAL A 103 -3.14 24.81 -13.68
N SER A 104 -2.09 24.03 -13.46
CA SER A 104 -0.74 24.51 -13.12
C SER A 104 -0.10 25.37 -14.22
N ILE A 105 -0.58 25.24 -15.47
CA ILE A 105 -0.14 26.10 -16.59
C ILE A 105 -0.75 27.50 -16.54
N MET A 106 -1.78 27.72 -15.72
CA MET A 106 -2.40 29.04 -15.55
C MET A 106 -1.45 29.97 -14.80
N THR A 107 -1.27 31.19 -15.32
CA THR A 107 -0.49 32.21 -14.60
C THR A 107 -1.29 32.79 -13.44
N LEU A 108 -0.60 33.33 -12.42
CA LEU A 108 -1.27 34.03 -11.33
C LEU A 108 -2.12 35.20 -11.83
N ALA A 109 -1.67 35.95 -12.83
CA ALA A 109 -2.43 37.04 -13.44
C ALA A 109 -3.73 36.56 -14.10
N THR A 110 -3.69 35.42 -14.78
CA THR A 110 -4.90 34.80 -15.37
C THR A 110 -5.86 34.34 -14.26
N LEU A 111 -5.35 33.75 -13.18
CA LEU A 111 -6.14 33.36 -12.02
C LEU A 111 -6.81 34.57 -11.35
N GLN A 112 -6.07 35.68 -11.17
CA GLN A 112 -6.57 36.92 -10.59
C GLN A 112 -7.67 37.60 -11.44
N ALA A 113 -7.71 37.35 -12.73
CA ALA A 113 -8.77 37.87 -13.62
C ALA A 113 -10.11 37.11 -13.47
N LEU A 114 -10.12 35.98 -12.75
CA LEU A 114 -11.32 35.17 -12.61
C LEU A 114 -12.27 35.74 -11.55
N THR A 115 -13.51 35.87 -11.97
CA THR A 115 -14.63 36.24 -11.09
C THR A 115 -15.89 35.48 -11.51
N GLY A 116 -16.69 34.99 -10.56
CA GLY A 116 -17.90 34.23 -10.88
C GLY A 116 -18.41 33.39 -9.73
N THR A 117 -19.20 32.38 -10.03
CA THR A 117 -19.87 31.52 -9.06
C THR A 117 -19.49 30.06 -9.24
N LEU A 118 -19.59 29.29 -8.15
CA LEU A 118 -19.49 27.84 -8.11
C LEU A 118 -20.69 27.25 -7.41
N THR A 119 -21.15 26.10 -7.89
CA THR A 119 -22.18 25.29 -7.24
C THR A 119 -21.70 23.85 -7.18
N VAL A 120 -21.75 23.25 -5.99
CA VAL A 120 -21.37 21.85 -5.72
C VAL A 120 -22.40 21.24 -4.79
N THR A 121 -22.82 20.00 -5.04
CA THR A 121 -23.62 19.26 -4.07
C THR A 121 -22.68 18.54 -3.12
N ILE A 122 -22.74 18.86 -1.83
CA ILE A 122 -21.94 18.26 -0.76
C ILE A 122 -22.91 17.61 0.23
N ASP A 123 -22.74 16.32 0.48
CA ASP A 123 -23.57 15.54 1.43
C ASP A 123 -25.08 15.66 1.13
N GLY A 124 -25.43 15.60 -0.15
CA GLY A 124 -26.81 15.74 -0.63
C GLY A 124 -27.36 17.17 -0.62
N VAL A 125 -26.59 18.17 -0.13
CA VAL A 125 -27.02 19.57 -0.06
C VAL A 125 -26.33 20.40 -1.12
N VAL A 126 -27.08 21.10 -1.93
CA VAL A 126 -26.56 22.05 -2.92
C VAL A 126 -25.91 23.24 -2.21
N LYS A 127 -24.61 23.44 -2.42
CA LYS A 127 -23.85 24.58 -1.91
C LYS A 127 -23.55 25.53 -3.08
N ASN A 128 -24.05 26.72 -2.98
CA ASN A 128 -23.78 27.80 -3.93
C ASN A 128 -22.76 28.75 -3.30
N SER A 129 -21.70 29.06 -4.02
CA SER A 129 -20.85 30.18 -3.64
C SER A 129 -21.58 31.50 -3.94
N GLY A 130 -21.33 32.52 -3.16
CA GLY A 130 -21.53 33.89 -3.62
C GLY A 130 -20.60 34.20 -4.79
N THR A 131 -20.51 35.45 -5.19
CA THR A 131 -19.52 35.86 -6.18
C THR A 131 -18.11 35.70 -5.62
N VAL A 132 -17.35 34.73 -6.15
CA VAL A 132 -15.93 34.54 -5.87
C VAL A 132 -15.14 35.49 -6.77
N ASN A 133 -14.32 36.35 -6.18
CA ASN A 133 -13.43 37.26 -6.90
C ASN A 133 -11.98 36.91 -6.49
N LEU A 134 -11.19 36.48 -7.45
CA LEU A 134 -9.81 36.04 -7.21
C LEU A 134 -8.77 37.13 -7.43
N SER A 135 -9.18 38.39 -7.66
CA SER A 135 -8.26 39.51 -7.93
C SER A 135 -7.25 39.77 -6.80
N LEU A 136 -7.59 39.41 -5.56
CA LEU A 136 -6.73 39.54 -4.39
C LEU A 136 -5.86 38.28 -4.13
N ALA A 137 -5.91 37.27 -4.96
CA ALA A 137 -5.09 36.07 -4.79
C ALA A 137 -3.61 36.41 -4.98
N THR A 138 -2.78 36.04 -4.03
CA THR A 138 -1.32 36.17 -4.11
C THR A 138 -0.64 34.87 -4.51
N SER A 139 -1.38 33.77 -4.54
CA SER A 139 -0.96 32.42 -4.92
C SER A 139 -2.18 31.55 -5.18
N PHE A 140 -2.00 30.36 -5.75
CA PHE A 140 -3.07 29.37 -5.88
C PHE A 140 -3.60 28.91 -4.51
N THR A 141 -2.72 28.82 -3.49
CA THR A 141 -3.13 28.53 -2.11
C THR A 141 -4.00 29.64 -1.54
N SER A 142 -3.67 30.91 -1.79
CA SER A 142 -4.54 32.02 -1.33
C SER A 142 -5.85 32.06 -2.12
N ALA A 143 -5.85 31.71 -3.41
CA ALA A 143 -7.05 31.58 -4.21
C ALA A 143 -8.01 30.49 -3.67
N SER A 144 -7.48 29.34 -3.22
CA SER A 144 -8.32 28.30 -2.61
C SER A 144 -9.09 28.81 -1.40
N GLN A 145 -8.49 29.71 -0.63
CA GLN A 145 -9.13 30.36 0.52
C GLN A 145 -10.24 31.33 0.09
N LEU A 146 -10.00 32.13 -0.97
CA LEU A 146 -11.03 33.00 -1.51
C LEU A 146 -12.22 32.22 -2.04
N ILE A 147 -11.99 31.07 -2.66
CA ILE A 147 -13.03 30.14 -3.11
C ILE A 147 -13.79 29.56 -1.90
N ALA A 148 -13.08 29.08 -0.87
CA ALA A 148 -13.68 28.57 0.35
C ALA A 148 -14.57 29.60 1.04
N ASN A 149 -14.10 30.84 1.16
CA ASN A 149 -14.84 31.96 1.72
C ASN A 149 -16.12 32.26 0.90
N GLY A 150 -16.06 32.10 -0.41
CA GLY A 150 -17.23 32.26 -1.28
C GLY A 150 -18.37 31.30 -0.94
N PHE A 151 -18.08 30.10 -0.50
CA PHE A 151 -19.08 29.12 -0.06
C PHE A 151 -19.62 29.38 1.35
N ALA A 152 -19.05 30.31 2.14
CA ALA A 152 -19.42 30.63 3.50
C ALA A 152 -19.66 29.41 4.42
N LEU A 153 -18.81 28.39 4.26
CA LEU A 153 -18.93 27.14 5.01
C LEU A 153 -18.32 27.30 6.41
N THR A 154 -19.11 27.05 7.43
CA THR A 154 -18.65 27.04 8.83
C THR A 154 -18.18 25.65 9.21
N GLY A 155 -17.01 25.59 9.81
CA GLY A 155 -16.44 24.36 10.38
C GLY A 155 -16.89 24.12 11.83
N PRO A 156 -16.22 23.21 12.55
CA PRO A 156 -16.56 22.87 13.93
C PRO A 156 -16.47 24.08 14.87
N THR A 157 -17.40 24.15 15.81
CA THR A 157 -17.34 25.08 16.93
C THR A 157 -16.77 24.35 18.14
N LEU A 158 -15.68 24.83 18.66
CA LEU A 158 -14.99 24.29 19.83
C LEU A 158 -15.53 24.94 21.09
N GLY A 159 -16.03 24.14 22.02
CA GLY A 159 -16.75 24.64 23.18
C GLY A 159 -15.86 25.22 24.29
N SER A 160 -14.66 24.74 24.46
CA SER A 160 -13.69 25.23 25.42
C SER A 160 -12.27 25.04 24.90
N VAL A 161 -11.61 26.14 24.63
CA VAL A 161 -10.28 26.17 24.01
C VAL A 161 -9.36 27.09 24.77
N THR A 162 -8.16 26.64 25.07
CA THR A 162 -7.08 27.46 25.61
C THR A 162 -5.89 27.42 24.69
N ALA A 163 -5.18 28.50 24.52
CA ALA A 163 -3.87 28.52 23.88
C ALA A 163 -2.81 28.92 24.89
N SER A 164 -1.77 28.11 24.97
CA SER A 164 -0.61 28.39 25.83
C SER A 164 0.55 28.94 25.00
N ALA A 165 1.27 29.89 25.58
CA ALA A 165 2.53 30.37 25.03
C ALA A 165 3.49 29.18 24.80
N GLY A 166 4.40 29.35 23.83
CA GLY A 166 5.37 28.34 23.49
C GLY A 166 6.26 27.90 24.65
N ALA A 167 6.93 26.77 24.45
CA ALA A 167 7.82 26.21 25.47
C ALA A 167 8.94 27.16 25.84
N THR A 168 9.25 27.22 27.13
CA THR A 168 10.51 27.77 27.63
C THR A 168 11.45 26.63 27.99
N PHE A 169 12.70 26.73 27.59
CA PHE A 169 13.66 25.66 27.82
C PHE A 169 15.08 26.19 28.02
N THR A 170 15.88 25.42 28.72
CA THR A 170 17.31 25.70 28.88
C THR A 170 18.08 24.92 27.83
N ALA A 171 18.90 25.59 27.02
CA ALA A 171 19.65 24.91 25.98
C ALA A 171 21.06 25.48 25.77
N THR A 172 21.92 24.59 25.25
CA THR A 172 23.28 24.93 24.80
C THR A 172 23.33 24.75 23.28
N GLY A 173 23.74 25.79 22.58
CA GLY A 173 23.86 25.80 21.12
C GLY A 173 25.29 25.58 20.66
N SER A 174 25.50 24.72 19.69
CA SER A 174 26.78 24.48 19.01
C SER A 174 26.53 24.32 17.51
N GLY A 175 26.78 25.37 16.74
CA GLY A 175 26.39 25.41 15.34
C GLY A 175 24.86 25.32 15.19
N THR A 176 24.39 24.50 14.30
CA THR A 176 22.95 24.26 14.11
C THR A 176 22.34 23.25 15.09
N ASN A 177 23.13 22.67 15.98
CA ASN A 177 22.63 21.75 17.01
C ASN A 177 22.32 22.52 18.30
N LEU A 178 21.14 22.29 18.84
CA LEU A 178 20.65 22.88 20.09
C LEU A 178 20.33 21.76 21.07
N THR A 179 21.17 21.59 22.08
CA THR A 179 20.97 20.59 23.15
C THR A 179 20.13 21.19 24.28
N VAL A 180 18.94 20.64 24.44
CA VAL A 180 17.93 21.06 25.42
C VAL A 180 17.99 20.15 26.64
N THR A 181 18.14 20.75 27.84
CA THR A 181 18.28 20.00 29.10
C THR A 181 17.06 20.07 30.01
N ALA A 182 16.29 21.15 29.94
CA ALA A 182 15.07 21.32 30.72
C ALA A 182 14.01 22.05 29.88
N VAL A 183 12.77 21.60 29.92
CA VAL A 183 11.65 22.15 29.14
C VAL A 183 10.45 22.35 30.03
N THR A 184 9.82 23.52 29.91
CA THR A 184 8.48 23.79 30.41
C THR A 184 7.58 24.03 29.19
N GLY A 185 6.56 23.20 28.98
CA GLY A 185 5.76 23.15 27.78
C GLY A 185 6.26 22.07 26.82
N VAL A 186 5.92 22.18 25.55
CA VAL A 186 6.29 21.21 24.49
C VAL A 186 6.92 21.94 23.31
N ILE A 187 8.14 21.54 22.92
CA ILE A 187 8.81 22.06 21.74
C ILE A 187 8.27 21.31 20.50
N VAL A 188 7.75 22.04 19.52
CA VAL A 188 7.23 21.46 18.29
C VAL A 188 8.09 21.92 17.11
N PRO A 189 9.00 21.08 16.59
CA PRO A 189 9.81 21.42 15.42
C PRO A 189 8.97 21.70 14.19
N GLY A 190 9.46 22.55 13.28
CA GLY A 190 8.75 22.83 12.03
C GLY A 190 9.35 23.99 11.23
N THR A 191 8.55 25.01 10.95
CA THR A 191 8.91 26.19 10.16
C THR A 191 9.11 27.43 11.03
N ALA A 192 9.58 28.53 10.45
CA ALA A 192 9.68 29.82 11.14
C ALA A 192 8.35 30.29 11.75
N ALA A 193 7.22 29.95 11.12
CA ALA A 193 5.88 30.29 11.64
C ALA A 193 5.45 29.40 12.82
N SER A 194 5.95 28.16 12.90
CA SER A 194 5.52 27.21 13.93
C SER A 194 6.44 27.09 15.13
N CYS A 195 7.73 27.36 14.99
CA CYS A 195 8.69 27.19 16.08
C CYS A 195 9.89 28.17 16.02
N SER A 196 9.62 29.45 15.84
CA SER A 196 10.67 30.47 16.06
C SER A 196 11.12 30.44 17.50
N ILE A 197 12.42 30.63 17.71
CA ILE A 197 13.01 30.67 19.02
C ILE A 197 13.75 32.00 19.26
N THR A 198 13.69 32.47 20.51
CA THR A 198 14.36 33.69 20.94
C THR A 198 15.07 33.45 22.27
N GLY A 199 16.21 34.03 22.44
CA GLY A 199 17.01 33.93 23.68
C GLY A 199 18.45 34.37 23.49
N THR A 200 19.22 34.38 24.56
CA THR A 200 20.63 34.75 24.49
C THR A 200 21.43 33.74 23.68
N GLY A 201 22.18 34.21 22.67
CA GLY A 201 22.95 33.36 21.77
C GLY A 201 22.12 32.73 20.62
N VAL A 202 20.88 33.18 20.45
CA VAL A 202 20.00 32.77 19.34
C VAL A 202 19.88 33.95 18.37
N PRO A 203 20.40 33.84 17.14
CA PRO A 203 20.23 34.86 16.10
C PRO A 203 18.75 35.12 15.76
N SER A 204 18.46 36.33 15.25
CA SER A 204 17.11 36.65 14.75
C SER A 204 16.68 35.69 13.65
N SER A 205 15.38 35.44 13.56
CA SER A 205 14.78 34.52 12.56
C SER A 205 15.28 33.07 12.69
N THR A 206 15.72 32.64 13.86
CA THR A 206 16.06 31.26 14.14
C THR A 206 14.81 30.47 14.53
N TYR A 207 14.65 29.26 13.95
CA TYR A 207 13.60 28.32 14.30
C TYR A 207 14.14 26.89 14.38
N ILE A 208 13.42 26.03 15.07
CA ILE A 208 13.75 24.62 15.20
C ILE A 208 13.15 23.86 14.03
N ILE A 209 13.98 23.13 13.28
CA ILE A 209 13.58 22.34 12.11
C ILE A 209 13.09 20.95 12.52
N SER A 210 13.89 20.25 13.37
CA SER A 210 13.63 18.86 13.74
C SER A 210 14.23 18.53 15.10
N GLN A 211 13.78 17.41 15.68
CA GLN A 211 14.40 16.79 16.85
C GLN A 211 15.14 15.53 16.40
N THR A 212 16.41 15.38 16.82
CA THR A 212 17.26 14.26 16.43
C THR A 212 17.43 13.22 17.54
N SER A 213 17.20 13.60 18.80
CA SER A 213 17.26 12.68 19.93
C SER A 213 16.51 13.20 21.15
N GLY A 214 16.21 12.34 22.10
CA GLY A 214 15.54 12.68 23.36
C GLY A 214 14.03 12.41 23.35
N THR A 215 13.33 12.88 24.40
CA THR A 215 11.87 12.76 24.52
C THR A 215 11.19 13.70 23.53
N SER A 216 10.24 13.21 22.74
CA SER A 216 9.52 14.03 21.76
C SER A 216 8.96 15.31 22.39
N GLY A 217 9.40 16.46 21.87
CA GLY A 217 9.03 17.79 22.38
C GLY A 217 9.61 18.18 23.73
N GLY A 218 10.46 17.33 24.34
CA GLY A 218 11.10 17.51 25.65
C GLY A 218 12.60 17.72 25.58
N ALA A 219 13.34 17.30 26.60
CA ALA A 219 14.79 17.35 26.60
C ALA A 219 15.38 16.46 25.49
N GLY A 220 16.44 16.97 24.84
CA GLY A 220 17.06 16.26 23.70
C GLY A 220 17.84 17.19 22.79
N VAL A 221 18.23 16.70 21.61
CA VAL A 221 18.95 17.46 20.60
C VAL A 221 18.03 17.88 19.49
N TYR A 222 18.05 19.13 19.12
CA TYR A 222 17.27 19.75 18.05
C TYR A 222 18.18 20.39 17.02
N VAL A 223 17.70 20.47 15.79
CA VAL A 223 18.36 21.16 14.67
C VAL A 223 17.65 22.48 14.40
N THR A 224 18.43 23.55 14.29
CA THR A 224 17.98 24.92 13.97
C THR A 224 18.41 25.31 12.56
N ASN A 225 17.67 26.24 11.92
CA ASN A 225 18.02 26.77 10.60
C ASN A 225 19.27 27.65 10.63
N ASN A 226 19.54 28.35 11.74
CA ASN A 226 20.72 29.19 11.95
C ASN A 226 21.61 28.64 13.06
N ALA A 227 22.91 28.88 12.97
CA ALA A 227 23.85 28.51 14.03
C ALA A 227 23.55 29.26 15.31
N THR A 228 23.50 28.56 16.44
CA THR A 228 23.25 29.10 17.77
C THR A 228 24.50 28.99 18.64
N THR A 229 24.70 29.95 19.53
CA THR A 229 25.85 30.03 20.47
C THR A 229 25.40 30.17 21.93
N SER A 230 24.17 29.71 22.25
CA SER A 230 23.63 29.76 23.60
C SER A 230 24.46 28.88 24.56
N SER A 231 24.71 29.37 25.76
CA SER A 231 25.42 28.62 26.81
C SER A 231 24.52 28.48 28.04
N ALA A 232 23.80 27.34 28.11
CA ALA A 232 22.81 27.04 29.15
C ALA A 232 21.81 28.19 29.40
N ALA A 233 21.44 28.89 28.32
CA ALA A 233 20.53 30.05 28.39
C ALA A 233 19.07 29.62 28.34
N SER A 234 18.19 30.42 28.92
CA SER A 234 16.76 30.28 28.76
C SER A 234 16.36 30.75 27.36
N ILE A 235 15.72 29.86 26.62
CA ILE A 235 15.22 30.11 25.27
C ILE A 235 13.70 29.92 25.29
N THR A 236 12.99 30.79 24.58
CA THR A 236 11.54 30.70 24.42
C THR A 236 11.21 30.34 22.97
N ALA A 237 10.42 29.29 22.78
CA ALA A 237 9.83 28.95 21.47
C ALA A 237 8.46 29.63 21.36
N THR A 238 8.15 30.12 20.16
CA THR A 238 6.88 30.80 19.87
C THR A 238 5.76 29.85 19.37
N SER A 239 5.99 28.55 19.39
CA SER A 239 4.97 27.58 18.99
C SER A 239 3.76 27.65 19.93
N THR A 240 2.61 28.02 19.39
CA THR A 240 1.37 28.02 20.19
C THR A 240 0.68 26.69 20.11
N THR A 241 0.52 26.04 21.23
CA THR A 241 -0.30 24.83 21.36
C THR A 241 -1.70 25.25 21.80
N MET A 242 -2.68 24.95 20.98
CA MET A 242 -4.10 25.07 21.29
C MET A 242 -4.59 23.78 21.94
N THR A 243 -5.15 23.86 23.14
CA THR A 243 -5.78 22.73 23.83
C THR A 243 -7.29 22.82 23.68
N VAL A 244 -7.89 21.81 23.10
CA VAL A 244 -9.35 21.66 22.92
C VAL A 244 -9.86 20.72 23.99
N SER A 245 -10.62 21.26 24.95
CA SER A 245 -11.18 20.48 26.06
C SER A 245 -12.60 19.99 25.80
N ALA A 246 -13.33 20.63 24.88
CA ALA A 246 -14.66 20.23 24.45
C ALA A 246 -14.90 20.62 22.98
N ILE A 247 -15.63 19.79 22.26
CA ILE A 247 -16.10 20.06 20.90
C ILE A 247 -17.61 20.12 20.90
N GLY A 248 -18.15 21.23 20.38
CA GLY A 248 -19.59 21.40 20.22
C GLY A 248 -20.11 20.65 18.99
N SER A 249 -19.35 20.62 17.91
CA SER A 249 -19.70 19.92 16.66
C SER A 249 -18.48 19.79 15.74
N GLY A 250 -18.47 18.79 14.86
CA GLY A 250 -17.49 18.60 13.78
C GLY A 250 -16.13 18.05 14.26
N THR A 251 -15.13 18.09 13.39
CA THR A 251 -13.80 17.52 13.59
C THR A 251 -12.71 18.55 13.34
N VAL A 252 -11.70 18.64 14.20
CA VAL A 252 -10.53 19.52 14.01
C VAL A 252 -9.59 18.89 13.00
N ALA A 253 -9.22 19.62 11.95
CA ALA A 253 -8.26 19.17 10.95
C ALA A 253 -7.16 20.20 10.72
N VAL A 254 -5.99 19.71 10.29
CA VAL A 254 -4.90 20.57 9.82
C VAL A 254 -5.38 21.42 8.65
N GLY A 255 -5.06 22.72 8.69
CA GLY A 255 -5.51 23.70 7.70
C GLY A 255 -6.84 24.40 8.06
N ASN A 256 -7.58 23.96 9.09
CA ASN A 256 -8.73 24.73 9.58
C ASN A 256 -8.28 26.14 9.99
N GLN A 257 -8.97 27.18 9.53
CA GLN A 257 -8.77 28.53 10.04
C GLN A 257 -9.49 28.68 11.37
N ALA A 258 -8.78 29.15 12.39
CA ALA A 258 -9.33 29.42 13.70
C ALA A 258 -9.79 30.88 13.78
N THR A 259 -11.03 31.09 14.26
CA THR A 259 -11.63 32.41 14.52
C THR A 259 -12.28 32.41 15.88
N GLY A 260 -12.19 33.52 16.60
CA GLY A 260 -12.76 33.63 17.94
C GLY A 260 -12.14 34.79 18.72
N SER A 261 -12.62 35.02 19.92
CA SER A 261 -12.07 36.06 20.80
C SER A 261 -10.62 35.69 21.19
N GLY A 262 -9.67 36.59 20.97
CA GLY A 262 -8.26 36.37 21.24
C GLY A 262 -7.50 35.60 20.14
N VAL A 263 -8.17 35.16 19.10
CA VAL A 263 -7.53 34.49 17.95
C VAL A 263 -7.13 35.55 16.91
N THR A 264 -5.84 35.57 16.57
CA THR A 264 -5.31 36.49 15.54
C THR A 264 -5.86 36.11 14.16
N THR A 265 -6.28 37.10 13.38
CA THR A 265 -6.77 36.86 12.00
C THR A 265 -5.72 36.16 11.16
N GLY A 266 -6.13 35.13 10.42
CA GLY A 266 -5.21 34.34 9.59
C GLY A 266 -4.49 33.22 10.36
N THR A 267 -4.96 32.83 11.53
CA THR A 267 -4.48 31.67 12.28
C THR A 267 -5.11 30.40 11.74
N TYR A 268 -4.29 29.38 11.56
CA TYR A 268 -4.71 28.04 11.08
C TYR A 268 -4.20 26.95 12.03
N ILE A 269 -4.85 25.79 12.00
CA ILE A 269 -4.31 24.56 12.58
C ILE A 269 -3.14 24.12 11.69
N GLY A 270 -1.92 24.26 12.18
CA GLY A 270 -0.69 23.90 11.45
C GLY A 270 -0.26 22.45 11.63
N GLY A 271 -0.77 21.77 12.67
CA GLY A 271 -0.43 20.38 12.96
C GLY A 271 -1.28 19.77 14.07
N LEU A 272 -1.24 18.45 14.16
CA LEU A 272 -1.83 17.68 15.24
C LEU A 272 -0.84 17.53 16.39
N GLY A 273 -1.30 17.71 17.62
CA GLY A 273 -0.58 17.34 18.83
C GLY A 273 -1.07 15.98 19.35
N THR A 274 -1.74 15.97 20.51
CA THR A 274 -2.40 14.77 21.04
C THR A 274 -3.82 14.57 20.49
N GLY A 275 -4.38 15.59 19.84
CA GLY A 275 -5.72 15.53 19.23
C GLY A 275 -5.68 14.90 17.84
N SER A 276 -6.59 13.97 17.58
CA SER A 276 -6.81 13.32 16.31
C SER A 276 -8.12 13.73 15.63
N GLY A 277 -8.50 14.99 15.83
CA GLY A 277 -9.78 15.56 15.33
C GLY A 277 -10.82 15.84 16.40
N GLY A 278 -10.62 15.34 17.63
CA GLY A 278 -11.45 15.53 18.79
C GLY A 278 -10.86 16.47 19.84
N THR A 279 -11.10 16.21 21.11
CA THR A 279 -10.39 16.85 22.22
C THR A 279 -8.91 16.50 22.19
N GLY A 280 -8.06 17.40 22.63
CA GLY A 280 -6.60 17.20 22.60
C GLY A 280 -5.85 18.48 22.24
N THR A 281 -4.57 18.36 21.93
CA THR A 281 -3.72 19.51 21.58
C THR A 281 -3.53 19.62 20.08
N TYR A 282 -3.44 20.85 19.58
CA TYR A 282 -3.21 21.22 18.19
C TYR A 282 -2.22 22.37 18.09
N ILE A 283 -1.45 22.40 17.02
CA ILE A 283 -0.44 23.42 16.78
C ILE A 283 -1.05 24.51 15.90
N LEU A 284 -0.93 25.75 16.32
CA LEU A 284 -1.38 26.91 15.55
C LEU A 284 -0.23 27.49 14.70
N THR A 285 -0.56 28.01 13.52
CA THR A 285 0.42 28.65 12.62
C THR A 285 0.92 30.00 13.11
N GLN A 286 0.25 30.61 14.09
CA GLN A 286 0.65 31.88 14.68
C GLN A 286 0.73 31.78 16.20
N GLY A 287 1.73 32.47 16.78
CA GLY A 287 1.90 32.59 18.22
C GLY A 287 0.78 33.43 18.85
N MET A 288 0.05 32.85 19.82
CA MET A 288 -0.98 33.57 20.57
C MET A 288 -1.23 32.94 21.92
N GLN A 289 -1.83 33.71 22.80
CA GLN A 289 -2.22 33.24 24.11
C GLN A 289 -3.66 33.74 24.40
N PHE A 290 -4.56 32.80 24.76
CA PHE A 290 -5.88 33.14 25.25
C PHE A 290 -6.35 32.15 26.32
N ALA A 291 -7.15 32.63 27.23
CA ALA A 291 -7.85 31.80 28.22
C ALA A 291 -9.03 31.08 27.57
N SER A 292 -9.70 30.20 28.31
CA SER A 292 -10.84 29.42 27.81
C SER A 292 -11.85 30.31 27.06
N THR A 293 -12.00 30.04 25.78
CA THR A 293 -12.91 30.75 24.88
C THR A 293 -13.52 29.78 23.86
N THR A 294 -14.56 30.21 23.20
CA THR A 294 -15.14 29.48 22.07
C THR A 294 -14.37 29.86 20.81
N VAL A 295 -13.84 28.85 20.11
CA VAL A 295 -13.18 29.02 18.82
C VAL A 295 -14.02 28.31 17.76
N THR A 296 -14.34 29.03 16.70
CA THR A 296 -14.95 28.44 15.51
C THR A 296 -13.85 28.17 14.49
N LEU A 297 -13.80 26.95 14.00
CA LEU A 297 -12.91 26.57 12.92
C LEU A 297 -13.67 26.67 11.60
N THR A 298 -13.06 27.31 10.61
CA THR A 298 -13.51 27.18 9.23
C THR A 298 -12.74 25.99 8.65
N GLN A 299 -13.46 25.04 8.10
CA GLN A 299 -12.78 23.95 7.41
C GLN A 299 -12.13 24.49 6.13
N PRO A 300 -10.94 23.99 5.76
CA PRO A 300 -10.46 24.18 4.42
C PRO A 300 -11.32 23.31 3.49
N VAL A 301 -12.44 23.88 3.09
CA VAL A 301 -13.35 23.25 2.12
C VAL A 301 -12.70 23.23 0.75
N VAL A 302 -11.82 24.18 0.50
CA VAL A 302 -11.04 24.24 -0.76
C VAL A 302 -9.55 24.36 -0.42
N THR A 303 -8.76 23.47 -0.98
CA THR A 303 -7.29 23.48 -0.88
C THR A 303 -6.67 23.50 -2.25
N TRP A 304 -5.41 23.95 -2.33
CA TRP A 304 -4.58 23.81 -3.53
C TRP A 304 -3.64 22.63 -3.38
N ASP A 305 -3.69 21.71 -4.32
CA ASP A 305 -2.75 20.60 -4.41
C ASP A 305 -1.70 20.89 -5.48
N SER A 306 -0.49 21.18 -5.06
CA SER A 306 0.61 21.50 -5.94
C SER A 306 1.11 20.33 -6.80
N VAL A 307 0.88 19.10 -6.36
CA VAL A 307 1.31 17.90 -7.11
C VAL A 307 0.41 17.67 -8.31
N SER A 308 -0.91 17.70 -8.14
CA SER A 308 -1.84 17.60 -9.26
C SER A 308 -2.06 18.93 -9.99
N GLY A 309 -1.59 20.04 -9.42
CA GLY A 309 -1.86 21.38 -9.95
C GLY A 309 -3.35 21.71 -9.96
N ALA A 310 -4.09 21.34 -8.92
CA ALA A 310 -5.53 21.37 -8.90
C ALA A 310 -6.11 21.91 -7.58
N PHE A 311 -7.29 22.50 -7.67
CA PHE A 311 -8.11 22.79 -6.48
C PHE A 311 -8.85 21.55 -6.02
N ILE A 312 -8.91 21.33 -4.70
CA ILE A 312 -9.65 20.24 -4.08
C ILE A 312 -10.73 20.83 -3.18
N ILE A 313 -11.98 20.45 -3.40
CA ILE A 313 -13.10 20.76 -2.52
C ILE A 313 -13.40 19.51 -1.69
N ILE A 314 -13.45 19.65 -0.36
CA ILE A 314 -13.56 18.55 0.58
C ILE A 314 -14.83 18.68 1.41
N SER A 315 -15.57 17.58 1.61
CA SER A 315 -16.71 17.54 2.52
C SER A 315 -16.24 17.60 3.98
N SER A 316 -17.03 18.23 4.81
CA SER A 316 -16.83 18.28 6.27
C SER A 316 -17.29 17.02 6.99
N THR A 317 -18.13 16.21 6.36
CA THR A 317 -18.57 14.93 6.91
C THR A 317 -17.69 13.79 6.44
N THR A 318 -17.69 12.69 7.16
CA THR A 318 -16.95 11.48 6.84
C THR A 318 -17.88 10.27 6.87
N GLY A 319 -17.46 9.18 6.24
CA GLY A 319 -18.22 7.95 6.18
C GLY A 319 -19.14 7.87 4.97
N ALA A 320 -20.01 6.86 4.94
CA ALA A 320 -20.83 6.52 3.77
C ALA A 320 -21.85 7.60 3.36
N THR A 321 -22.20 8.51 4.26
CA THR A 321 -23.13 9.62 3.99
C THR A 321 -22.44 10.83 3.37
N SER A 322 -21.11 10.86 3.37
CA SER A 322 -20.35 11.94 2.74
C SER A 322 -20.33 11.76 1.23
N THR A 323 -20.84 12.75 0.51
CA THR A 323 -20.97 12.72 -0.94
C THR A 323 -20.52 14.02 -1.59
N MET A 324 -20.04 13.94 -2.84
CA MET A 324 -19.53 15.08 -3.58
C MET A 324 -19.92 14.99 -5.05
N SER A 325 -20.44 16.09 -5.63
CA SER A 325 -20.67 16.21 -7.06
C SER A 325 -19.55 16.95 -7.78
N PHE A 326 -19.51 16.88 -9.11
CA PHE A 326 -18.75 17.83 -9.91
C PHE A 326 -19.32 19.24 -9.74
N ALA A 327 -18.47 20.26 -9.92
CA ALA A 327 -18.88 21.64 -9.83
C ALA A 327 -19.59 22.12 -11.10
N THR A 328 -20.51 23.04 -10.91
CA THR A 328 -21.16 23.85 -11.95
C THR A 328 -20.97 25.32 -11.61
N GLY A 329 -21.48 26.24 -12.45
CA GLY A 329 -21.31 27.67 -12.29
C GLY A 329 -20.22 28.24 -13.22
N THR A 330 -20.10 29.56 -13.24
CA THR A 330 -19.27 30.26 -14.24
C THR A 330 -17.76 30.02 -14.07
N LEU A 331 -17.29 29.70 -12.86
CA LEU A 331 -15.89 29.40 -12.56
C LEU A 331 -15.54 27.90 -12.70
N SER A 332 -16.52 27.01 -12.82
CA SER A 332 -16.27 25.57 -12.79
C SER A 332 -15.33 25.11 -13.93
N ALA A 333 -15.52 25.65 -15.13
CA ALA A 333 -14.66 25.31 -16.27
C ALA A 333 -13.26 25.96 -16.14
N SER A 334 -13.19 27.24 -15.77
CA SER A 334 -11.91 27.94 -15.63
C SER A 334 -11.02 27.37 -14.54
N LEU A 335 -11.59 26.78 -13.49
CA LEU A 335 -10.87 26.09 -12.41
C LEU A 335 -10.78 24.57 -12.63
N ALA A 336 -11.16 24.09 -13.83
CA ALA A 336 -11.15 22.68 -14.21
C ALA A 336 -11.88 21.75 -13.21
N LEU A 337 -12.99 22.21 -12.61
CA LEU A 337 -13.77 21.46 -11.60
C LEU A 337 -14.90 20.63 -12.24
N THR A 338 -14.92 20.47 -13.55
CA THR A 338 -15.88 19.66 -14.30
C THR A 338 -15.26 18.35 -14.75
N GLN A 339 -16.05 17.31 -14.89
CA GLN A 339 -15.57 15.99 -15.36
C GLN A 339 -14.90 16.08 -16.73
N ALA A 340 -15.45 16.87 -17.64
CA ALA A 340 -14.91 17.06 -19.00
C ALA A 340 -13.48 17.65 -19.02
N LEU A 341 -13.07 18.33 -17.96
CA LEU A 341 -11.74 18.94 -17.82
C LEU A 341 -10.82 18.13 -16.89
N GLY A 342 -11.14 16.87 -16.66
CA GLY A 342 -10.29 15.95 -15.90
C GLY A 342 -10.49 16.01 -14.37
N ALA A 343 -11.54 16.68 -13.89
CA ALA A 343 -11.86 16.57 -12.48
C ALA A 343 -12.29 15.15 -12.10
N VAL A 344 -12.04 14.78 -10.84
CA VAL A 344 -12.43 13.49 -10.26
C VAL A 344 -13.14 13.71 -8.93
N THR A 345 -14.15 12.89 -8.65
CA THR A 345 -14.82 12.86 -7.35
C THR A 345 -14.50 11.57 -6.63
N SER A 346 -14.33 11.65 -5.31
CA SER A 346 -14.32 10.51 -4.41
C SER A 346 -15.49 10.65 -3.47
N GLN A 347 -16.26 9.60 -3.29
CA GLN A 347 -17.29 9.57 -2.26
C GLN A 347 -16.67 9.20 -0.92
N GLY A 348 -17.30 9.56 0.18
CA GLY A 348 -16.87 9.18 1.50
C GLY A 348 -17.05 7.67 1.74
N ALA A 349 -16.26 7.14 2.66
CA ALA A 349 -16.33 5.73 3.03
C ALA A 349 -16.14 5.55 4.53
N VAL A 350 -16.73 4.49 5.07
CA VAL A 350 -16.43 4.04 6.43
C VAL A 350 -15.08 3.34 6.47
N ALA A 351 -14.51 3.22 7.67
CA ALA A 351 -13.32 2.40 7.88
C ALA A 351 -13.53 0.99 7.30
N ALA A 352 -12.58 0.54 6.51
CA ALA A 352 -12.67 -0.74 5.83
C ALA A 352 -12.29 -1.90 6.75
N THR A 353 -12.82 -3.08 6.45
CA THR A 353 -12.31 -4.36 6.96
C THR A 353 -11.62 -5.12 5.83
N PRO A 354 -10.52 -5.85 6.09
CA PRO A 354 -9.73 -6.48 5.04
C PRO A 354 -10.55 -7.32 4.06
N SER A 355 -11.37 -8.24 4.55
CA SER A 355 -12.13 -9.16 3.70
C SER A 355 -13.15 -8.44 2.80
N ALA A 356 -13.93 -7.51 3.34
CA ALA A 356 -14.93 -6.77 2.56
C ALA A 356 -14.26 -5.84 1.53
N PHE A 357 -13.15 -5.21 1.90
CA PHE A 357 -12.39 -4.35 1.00
C PHE A 357 -11.81 -5.13 -0.18
N MET A 358 -11.12 -6.23 0.08
CA MET A 358 -10.51 -7.06 -0.95
C MET A 358 -11.57 -7.70 -1.87
N ALA A 359 -12.73 -8.07 -1.33
CA ALA A 359 -13.86 -8.51 -2.15
C ALA A 359 -14.35 -7.42 -3.13
N GLY A 360 -14.37 -6.16 -2.69
CA GLY A 360 -14.67 -4.99 -3.54
C GLY A 360 -13.61 -4.77 -4.63
N ILE A 361 -12.34 -4.95 -4.31
CA ILE A 361 -11.23 -4.87 -5.28
C ILE A 361 -11.40 -5.93 -6.38
N ILE A 362 -11.69 -7.18 -6.02
CA ILE A 362 -11.91 -8.27 -7.00
C ILE A 362 -13.08 -7.96 -7.94
N GLN A 363 -14.13 -7.31 -7.44
CA GLN A 363 -15.25 -6.87 -8.28
C GLN A 363 -14.85 -5.75 -9.25
N THR A 364 -13.87 -4.92 -8.88
CA THR A 364 -13.37 -3.82 -9.71
C THR A 364 -12.35 -4.32 -10.74
N THR A 365 -11.38 -5.12 -10.30
CA THR A 365 -10.35 -5.73 -11.15
C THR A 365 -9.77 -6.98 -10.50
N GLN A 366 -9.49 -7.98 -11.34
CA GLN A 366 -8.78 -9.20 -10.93
C GLN A 366 -7.38 -9.27 -11.58
N ASN A 367 -6.94 -8.20 -12.26
CA ASN A 367 -5.67 -8.20 -12.99
C ASN A 367 -4.51 -7.81 -12.06
N TRP A 368 -4.27 -8.64 -11.05
CA TRP A 368 -3.15 -8.57 -10.12
C TRP A 368 -2.97 -9.93 -9.43
N ALA A 369 -1.77 -10.24 -8.99
CA ALA A 369 -1.47 -11.52 -8.33
C ALA A 369 -0.86 -11.33 -6.94
N THR A 370 -0.12 -10.26 -6.71
CA THR A 370 0.48 -9.95 -5.42
C THR A 370 -0.12 -8.67 -4.83
N PHE A 371 -0.17 -8.56 -3.51
CA PHE A 371 -0.56 -7.31 -2.87
C PHE A 371 0.19 -7.08 -1.56
N GLN A 372 0.32 -5.80 -1.19
CA GLN A 372 0.86 -5.37 0.09
C GLN A 372 0.11 -4.15 0.62
N THR A 373 0.34 -3.80 1.89
CA THR A 373 -0.06 -2.52 2.48
C THR A 373 1.18 -1.62 2.60
N LEU A 374 1.11 -0.37 2.11
CA LEU A 374 2.17 0.63 2.32
C LEU A 374 2.04 1.35 3.67
N PHE A 375 1.24 0.84 4.55
CA PHE A 375 1.01 1.32 5.91
C PHE A 375 0.89 0.12 6.84
N ASP A 376 1.11 0.32 8.13
CA ASP A 376 0.85 -0.72 9.12
C ASP A 376 -0.65 -0.74 9.45
N PRO A 377 -1.39 -1.81 9.09
CA PRO A 377 -2.82 -1.87 9.34
C PRO A 377 -3.17 -2.02 10.83
N ASP A 378 -2.21 -2.42 11.67
CA ASP A 378 -2.36 -2.57 13.12
C ASP A 378 -1.85 -1.35 13.90
N ALA A 379 -1.42 -0.27 13.21
CA ALA A 379 -0.94 0.97 13.80
C ALA A 379 0.18 0.78 14.84
N GLY A 380 1.08 -0.16 14.60
CA GLY A 380 2.22 -0.48 15.47
C GLY A 380 1.87 -1.32 16.71
N SER A 381 0.68 -1.91 16.77
CA SER A 381 0.22 -2.67 17.95
C SER A 381 -0.41 -4.02 17.57
N GLY A 382 0.38 -5.06 17.60
CA GLY A 382 -0.05 -6.43 17.32
C GLY A 382 -0.10 -6.77 15.84
N ASN A 383 -0.86 -7.81 15.47
CA ASN A 383 -0.91 -8.36 14.12
C ASN A 383 -2.35 -8.73 13.67
N ALA A 384 -3.37 -8.20 14.34
CA ALA A 384 -4.75 -8.62 14.12
C ALA A 384 -5.24 -8.34 12.68
N GLN A 385 -4.97 -7.15 12.16
CA GLN A 385 -5.38 -6.77 10.80
C GLN A 385 -4.52 -7.47 9.74
N LYS A 386 -3.21 -7.61 9.97
CA LYS A 386 -2.32 -8.41 9.11
C LYS A 386 -2.81 -9.84 8.98
N GLN A 387 -3.23 -10.47 10.10
CA GLN A 387 -3.81 -11.81 10.08
C GLN A 387 -5.15 -11.88 9.34
N LEU A 388 -5.99 -10.83 9.38
CA LEU A 388 -7.23 -10.80 8.61
C LEU A 388 -6.97 -10.73 7.09
N PHE A 389 -5.96 -9.99 6.64
CA PHE A 389 -5.51 -10.03 5.24
C PHE A 389 -4.98 -11.42 4.85
N ALA A 390 -4.18 -12.05 5.72
CA ALA A 390 -3.68 -13.40 5.50
C ALA A 390 -4.83 -14.44 5.44
N ALA A 391 -5.81 -14.33 6.34
CA ALA A 391 -6.99 -15.20 6.34
C ALA A 391 -7.83 -15.03 5.05
N TRP A 392 -7.99 -13.79 4.58
CA TRP A 392 -8.63 -13.55 3.30
C TRP A 392 -7.84 -14.23 2.16
N THR A 393 -6.52 -14.05 2.10
CA THR A 393 -5.65 -14.67 1.09
C THR A 393 -5.80 -16.20 1.09
N ASN A 394 -5.74 -16.81 2.28
CA ASN A 394 -5.93 -18.25 2.46
C ASN A 394 -7.31 -18.72 1.95
N SER A 395 -8.35 -17.89 2.10
CA SER A 395 -9.72 -18.22 1.64
C SER A 395 -9.91 -18.17 0.13
N THR A 396 -8.97 -17.59 -0.61
CA THR A 396 -9.07 -17.42 -2.08
C THR A 396 -8.68 -18.67 -2.87
N GLY A 397 -8.25 -19.74 -2.21
CA GLY A 397 -7.86 -21.00 -2.88
C GLY A 397 -6.55 -20.87 -3.65
N ASN A 398 -5.55 -20.24 -3.08
CA ASN A 398 -4.21 -20.06 -3.62
C ASN A 398 -4.13 -19.21 -4.91
N GLN A 399 -4.96 -18.18 -4.99
CA GLN A 399 -5.03 -17.30 -6.17
C GLN A 399 -4.13 -16.07 -6.06
N PHE A 400 -3.87 -15.58 -4.85
CA PHE A 400 -3.16 -14.34 -4.59
C PHE A 400 -2.04 -14.56 -3.60
N VAL A 401 -1.08 -13.65 -3.61
CA VAL A 401 0.04 -13.61 -2.66
C VAL A 401 -0.06 -12.34 -1.84
N TYR A 402 -0.10 -12.46 -0.53
CA TYR A 402 0.02 -11.34 0.40
C TYR A 402 1.48 -11.15 0.82
N LEU A 403 2.09 -10.05 0.41
CA LEU A 403 3.43 -9.64 0.81
C LEU A 403 3.30 -8.75 2.04
N VAL A 404 3.52 -9.32 3.21
CA VAL A 404 3.36 -8.60 4.48
C VAL A 404 4.71 -8.27 5.08
N TRP A 405 4.99 -6.97 5.18
CA TRP A 405 6.14 -6.50 5.94
C TRP A 405 5.82 -6.42 7.44
N ASP A 406 6.83 -6.71 8.25
CA ASP A 406 6.72 -6.70 9.70
C ASP A 406 8.02 -6.21 10.30
N ASN A 407 7.94 -5.33 11.30
CA ASN A 407 9.09 -4.72 11.97
C ASN A 407 9.17 -5.11 13.46
N ASP A 408 8.47 -6.16 13.87
CA ASP A 408 8.57 -6.71 15.22
C ASP A 408 9.99 -7.22 15.49
N ILE A 409 10.61 -6.74 16.56
CA ILE A 409 11.97 -7.16 16.97
C ILE A 409 11.98 -8.55 17.65
N THR A 410 10.83 -9.06 18.08
CA THR A 410 10.73 -10.31 18.84
C THR A 410 11.28 -11.52 18.06
N PRO A 411 10.93 -11.72 16.77
CA PRO A 411 11.46 -12.85 15.99
C PRO A 411 12.95 -12.72 15.66
N VAL A 412 13.54 -11.55 15.79
CA VAL A 412 15.01 -11.36 15.65
C VAL A 412 15.74 -11.89 16.89
N ASN A 413 15.14 -11.74 18.07
CA ASN A 413 15.75 -12.06 19.37
C ASN A 413 15.42 -13.47 19.88
N SER A 414 14.44 -14.17 19.30
CA SER A 414 14.00 -15.48 19.72
C SER A 414 13.67 -16.36 18.52
N ASN A 415 14.11 -17.62 18.57
CA ASN A 415 13.78 -18.64 17.57
C ASN A 415 12.37 -19.24 17.72
N ALA A 416 11.64 -18.86 18.77
CA ALA A 416 10.27 -19.28 19.04
C ALA A 416 9.43 -18.09 19.52
N ALA A 417 9.33 -17.07 18.66
CA ALA A 417 8.59 -15.85 18.91
C ALA A 417 7.08 -16.06 18.68
N THR A 418 6.41 -16.72 19.62
CA THR A 418 5.02 -17.19 19.49
C THR A 418 3.98 -16.11 19.20
N THR A 419 4.31 -14.85 19.45
CA THR A 419 3.45 -13.68 19.18
C THR A 419 3.78 -12.99 17.86
N SER A 420 4.90 -13.34 17.19
CA SER A 420 5.28 -12.74 15.91
C SER A 420 4.38 -13.24 14.78
N LEU A 421 4.19 -12.39 13.79
CA LEU A 421 3.32 -12.70 12.66
C LEU A 421 3.76 -13.94 11.90
N GLY A 422 5.04 -14.06 11.56
CA GLY A 422 5.56 -15.19 10.80
C GLY A 422 5.35 -16.52 11.53
N TYR A 423 5.64 -16.57 12.84
CA TYR A 423 5.39 -17.76 13.66
C TYR A 423 3.90 -18.15 13.68
N ILE A 424 3.00 -17.19 13.91
CA ILE A 424 1.56 -17.43 13.91
C ILE A 424 1.07 -18.00 12.58
N LEU A 425 1.52 -17.42 11.47
CA LEU A 425 1.12 -17.84 10.12
C LEU A 425 1.65 -19.25 9.78
N GLN A 426 2.85 -19.60 10.23
CA GLN A 426 3.37 -20.97 10.10
C GLN A 426 2.52 -21.97 10.91
N GLN A 427 2.21 -21.66 12.17
CA GLN A 427 1.41 -22.56 13.03
C GLN A 427 -0.02 -22.74 12.51
N THR A 428 -0.60 -21.70 11.95
CA THR A 428 -1.97 -21.75 11.37
C THR A 428 -2.01 -22.28 9.95
N GLN A 429 -0.84 -22.56 9.33
CA GLN A 429 -0.74 -23.00 7.94
C GLN A 429 -1.52 -22.11 6.96
N SER A 430 -1.52 -20.79 7.24
CA SER A 430 -2.21 -19.80 6.39
C SER A 430 -1.55 -19.71 5.03
N SER A 431 -2.21 -20.20 3.98
CA SER A 431 -1.63 -20.28 2.64
C SER A 431 -1.55 -18.92 1.95
N GLY A 432 -0.47 -18.71 1.20
CA GLY A 432 -0.33 -17.58 0.28
C GLY A 432 0.19 -16.28 0.90
N THR A 433 0.71 -16.32 2.14
CA THR A 433 1.28 -15.12 2.78
C THR A 433 2.80 -15.23 2.86
N VAL A 434 3.49 -14.15 2.54
CA VAL A 434 4.95 -14.01 2.57
C VAL A 434 5.33 -13.02 3.67
N PRO A 435 5.70 -13.48 4.88
CA PRO A 435 6.20 -12.59 5.93
C PRO A 435 7.59 -12.07 5.58
N ILE A 436 7.77 -10.76 5.63
CA ILE A 436 9.01 -10.08 5.26
C ILE A 436 9.44 -9.20 6.44
N TYR A 437 10.61 -9.50 7.00
CA TYR A 437 11.15 -8.67 8.08
C TYR A 437 11.74 -7.39 7.52
N GLU A 438 11.32 -6.26 8.08
CA GLU A 438 11.86 -4.94 7.81
C GLU A 438 12.30 -4.28 9.12
N GLN A 439 13.50 -3.74 9.17
CA GLN A 439 14.05 -3.20 10.41
C GLN A 439 13.23 -1.99 10.89
N LEU A 440 12.91 -1.93 12.18
CA LEU A 440 12.18 -0.84 12.79
C LEU A 440 12.85 0.52 12.53
N GLY A 441 12.05 1.49 12.10
CA GLY A 441 12.49 2.85 11.80
C GLY A 441 13.18 3.03 10.44
N VAL A 442 13.28 1.95 9.66
CA VAL A 442 13.80 1.97 8.28
C VAL A 442 12.72 1.44 7.36
N ASN A 443 12.41 2.14 6.28
CA ASN A 443 11.48 1.68 5.28
C ASN A 443 12.22 1.48 3.95
N ASN A 444 12.69 0.26 3.72
CA ASN A 444 13.44 -0.13 2.51
C ASN A 444 12.52 -0.71 1.43
N HIS A 445 11.21 -0.88 1.71
CA HIS A 445 10.23 -1.45 0.80
C HIS A 445 10.57 -2.85 0.31
N TYR A 446 11.04 -3.75 1.20
CA TYR A 446 11.38 -5.12 0.81
C TYR A 446 10.19 -5.90 0.28
N ALA A 447 8.96 -5.62 0.76
CA ALA A 447 7.76 -6.20 0.17
C ALA A 447 7.59 -5.79 -1.30
N SER A 448 7.85 -4.52 -1.64
CA SER A 448 7.86 -4.04 -3.03
C SER A 448 8.96 -4.69 -3.88
N PHE A 449 10.13 -4.97 -3.27
CA PHE A 449 11.17 -5.73 -3.95
C PHE A 449 10.72 -7.16 -4.28
N VAL A 450 10.11 -7.87 -3.33
CA VAL A 450 9.61 -9.23 -3.54
C VAL A 450 8.52 -9.24 -4.60
N GLY A 451 7.56 -8.29 -4.54
CA GLY A 451 6.51 -8.13 -5.55
C GLY A 451 7.08 -7.83 -6.95
N GLY A 452 8.07 -6.93 -7.02
CA GLY A 452 8.78 -6.62 -8.25
C GLY A 452 9.58 -7.82 -8.79
N ALA A 453 10.19 -8.61 -7.92
CA ALA A 453 10.90 -9.82 -8.32
C ALA A 453 9.94 -10.88 -8.87
N ILE A 454 8.80 -11.10 -8.25
CA ILE A 454 7.73 -11.99 -8.74
C ILE A 454 7.23 -11.51 -10.12
N ALA A 455 6.95 -10.21 -10.26
CA ALA A 455 6.50 -9.62 -11.52
C ALA A 455 7.57 -9.63 -12.65
N SER A 456 8.81 -9.92 -12.31
CA SER A 456 9.94 -10.04 -13.24
C SER A 456 10.26 -11.48 -13.63
N VAL A 457 9.43 -12.46 -13.26
CA VAL A 457 9.58 -13.85 -13.69
C VAL A 457 9.03 -14.01 -15.11
N ASP A 458 9.86 -14.46 -16.04
CA ASP A 458 9.46 -14.71 -17.43
C ASP A 458 9.04 -16.16 -17.62
N PHE A 459 7.75 -16.41 -17.54
CA PHE A 459 7.18 -17.75 -17.73
C PHE A 459 7.26 -18.28 -19.17
N SER A 460 7.70 -17.48 -20.13
CA SER A 460 7.95 -17.91 -21.51
C SER A 460 9.37 -18.43 -21.72
N GLU A 461 10.27 -18.18 -20.78
CA GLU A 461 11.67 -18.56 -20.87
C GLU A 461 11.85 -20.08 -20.70
N HIS A 462 12.70 -20.68 -21.56
CA HIS A 462 13.06 -22.10 -21.43
C HIS A 462 13.96 -22.31 -20.21
N ASN A 463 13.60 -23.23 -19.31
CA ASN A 463 14.23 -23.42 -18.01
C ASN A 463 14.28 -22.12 -17.18
N GLY A 464 13.23 -21.30 -17.28
CA GLY A 464 13.11 -19.98 -16.69
C GLY A 464 12.70 -19.98 -15.22
N ARG A 465 12.47 -21.15 -14.61
CA ARG A 465 12.07 -21.24 -13.20
C ARG A 465 13.04 -20.46 -12.32
N THR A 466 12.49 -19.50 -11.58
CA THR A 466 13.25 -18.53 -10.81
C THR A 466 13.03 -18.71 -9.32
N ASN A 467 14.01 -19.25 -8.61
CA ASN A 467 14.02 -19.27 -7.16
C ASN A 467 14.15 -17.85 -6.61
N LEU A 468 13.23 -17.42 -5.75
CA LEU A 468 13.25 -16.05 -5.19
C LEU A 468 14.37 -15.85 -4.16
N LYS A 469 14.81 -16.91 -3.47
CA LYS A 469 16.06 -16.87 -2.69
C LYS A 469 17.22 -16.53 -3.64
N PHE A 470 18.18 -15.78 -3.16
CA PHE A 470 19.34 -15.29 -3.93
C PHE A 470 19.04 -14.18 -4.96
N ARG A 471 17.80 -13.68 -5.06
CA ARG A 471 17.57 -12.50 -5.90
C ARG A 471 18.04 -11.25 -5.19
N SER A 472 18.67 -10.38 -5.97
CA SER A 472 19.23 -9.11 -5.52
C SER A 472 18.64 -7.95 -6.31
N GLN A 473 18.73 -6.76 -5.74
CA GLN A 473 18.46 -5.52 -6.45
C GLN A 473 19.55 -4.51 -6.11
N SER A 474 20.22 -4.01 -7.14
CA SER A 474 21.30 -3.03 -6.98
C SER A 474 20.77 -1.74 -6.35
N GLY A 475 21.46 -1.27 -5.31
CA GLY A 475 21.07 -0.07 -4.59
C GLY A 475 20.05 -0.28 -3.47
N LEU A 476 19.45 -1.46 -3.32
CA LEU A 476 18.57 -1.77 -2.20
C LEU A 476 19.42 -1.97 -0.93
N PRO A 477 19.17 -1.19 0.14
CA PRO A 477 19.90 -1.34 1.40
C PRO A 477 19.62 -2.71 2.04
N ILE A 478 20.59 -3.24 2.77
CA ILE A 478 20.45 -4.51 3.50
C ILE A 478 20.03 -4.29 4.94
N THR A 479 19.33 -5.26 5.50
CA THR A 479 19.16 -5.37 6.95
C THR A 479 20.46 -5.94 7.56
N SER A 480 21.01 -5.24 8.55
CA SER A 480 22.21 -5.71 9.26
C SER A 480 21.79 -6.75 10.32
N LEU A 481 22.14 -7.99 10.10
CA LEU A 481 21.81 -9.13 10.97
C LEU A 481 23.06 -9.93 11.33
N THR A 482 23.13 -10.40 12.56
CA THR A 482 24.07 -11.48 12.95
C THR A 482 23.56 -12.83 12.48
N GLY A 483 24.44 -13.85 12.40
CA GLY A 483 24.03 -15.20 12.03
C GLY A 483 22.95 -15.79 12.95
N THR A 484 22.99 -15.48 14.26
CA THR A 484 21.94 -15.91 15.21
C THR A 484 20.60 -15.24 14.95
N GLN A 485 20.61 -13.94 14.66
CA GLN A 485 19.40 -13.20 14.33
C GLN A 485 18.76 -13.69 13.04
N ALA A 486 19.58 -13.97 12.02
CA ALA A 486 19.13 -14.58 10.78
C ALA A 486 18.49 -15.96 11.04
N ALA A 487 19.16 -16.83 11.81
CA ALA A 487 18.60 -18.14 12.16
C ALA A 487 17.31 -18.06 12.97
N ASN A 488 17.15 -17.03 13.82
CA ASN A 488 15.92 -16.79 14.55
C ASN A 488 14.78 -16.38 13.59
N LEU A 489 15.04 -15.49 12.63
CA LEU A 489 14.07 -15.11 11.60
C LEU A 489 13.65 -16.29 10.74
N ASP A 490 14.62 -17.14 10.34
CA ASP A 490 14.37 -18.38 9.61
C ASP A 490 13.42 -19.31 10.37
N ALA A 491 13.68 -19.51 11.65
CA ALA A 491 12.87 -20.37 12.52
C ALA A 491 11.43 -19.83 12.70
N ASN A 492 11.24 -18.53 12.63
CA ASN A 492 9.93 -17.86 12.72
C ASN A 492 9.27 -17.62 11.34
N GLY A 493 9.83 -18.13 10.24
CA GLY A 493 9.23 -18.09 8.90
C GLY A 493 9.30 -16.75 8.17
N TYR A 494 10.29 -15.92 8.49
CA TYR A 494 10.46 -14.63 7.83
C TYR A 494 11.42 -14.70 6.64
N ASN A 495 11.09 -13.96 5.61
CA ASN A 495 12.01 -13.52 4.56
C ASN A 495 12.66 -12.21 4.99
N TYR A 496 13.90 -11.97 4.57
CA TYR A 496 14.61 -10.73 4.83
C TYR A 496 15.65 -10.47 3.75
N TYR A 497 16.02 -9.22 3.53
CA TYR A 497 17.05 -8.83 2.58
C TYR A 497 18.33 -8.50 3.34
N ALA A 498 19.38 -9.32 3.20
CA ALA A 498 20.57 -9.22 4.02
C ALA A 498 21.85 -9.48 3.26
N GLY A 499 22.97 -9.05 3.83
CA GLY A 499 24.32 -9.34 3.33
C GLY A 499 24.83 -10.69 3.85
N ASN A 500 25.29 -11.53 2.94
CA ASN A 500 25.95 -12.79 3.23
C ASN A 500 27.41 -12.69 2.81
N ALA A 501 28.34 -12.90 3.74
CA ALA A 501 29.75 -12.69 3.49
C ALA A 501 30.56 -13.99 3.52
N SER A 502 31.41 -14.16 2.51
CA SER A 502 32.61 -15.02 2.58
C SER A 502 33.78 -14.22 3.12
N ARG A 503 34.95 -14.84 3.24
CA ARG A 503 36.18 -14.13 3.66
C ARG A 503 36.54 -12.94 2.77
N ALA A 504 36.18 -12.97 1.49
CA ALA A 504 36.62 -12.02 0.47
C ALA A 504 35.50 -11.22 -0.19
N GLN A 505 34.26 -11.69 -0.10
CA GLN A 505 33.12 -11.10 -0.82
C GLN A 505 31.88 -11.07 0.04
N GLN A 506 31.06 -10.03 -0.14
CA GLN A 506 29.72 -9.91 0.40
C GLN A 506 28.71 -9.96 -0.75
N PHE A 507 27.68 -10.74 -0.57
CA PHE A 507 26.55 -10.86 -1.48
C PHE A 507 25.30 -10.40 -0.76
N ASN A 508 24.50 -9.58 -1.42
CA ASN A 508 23.24 -9.07 -0.88
C ASN A 508 22.09 -9.72 -1.64
N TRP A 509 21.18 -10.39 -0.94
CA TRP A 509 20.05 -11.06 -1.56
C TRP A 509 18.88 -11.28 -0.60
N LEU A 510 17.71 -11.62 -1.16
CA LEU A 510 16.59 -12.13 -0.40
C LEU A 510 16.95 -13.49 0.21
N ALA A 511 16.95 -13.56 1.51
CA ALA A 511 17.11 -14.81 2.24
C ALA A 511 15.78 -15.56 2.32
N GLN A 512 15.86 -16.89 2.33
CA GLN A 512 14.81 -17.89 2.40
C GLN A 512 13.95 -18.05 1.12
N GLY A 513 13.11 -17.10 0.70
CA GLY A 513 12.15 -17.27 -0.39
C GLY A 513 10.95 -18.15 0.00
N VAL A 514 10.56 -18.12 1.29
CA VAL A 514 9.47 -18.93 1.85
C VAL A 514 8.12 -18.23 1.75
N ILE A 515 7.07 -19.02 1.63
CA ILE A 515 5.67 -18.61 1.72
C ILE A 515 4.98 -19.52 2.74
N THR A 516 3.98 -19.01 3.45
CA THR A 516 3.25 -19.82 4.44
C THR A 516 2.23 -20.74 3.77
N GLY A 517 1.90 -21.85 4.43
CA GLY A 517 0.98 -22.88 3.94
C GLY A 517 1.70 -24.04 3.26
N PRO A 518 0.97 -24.91 2.52
CA PRO A 518 1.47 -26.22 2.07
C PRO A 518 2.49 -26.16 0.93
N PHE A 519 2.74 -24.99 0.34
CA PHE A 519 3.67 -24.86 -0.79
C PHE A 519 5.10 -24.60 -0.35
N ASP A 520 5.32 -24.09 0.86
CA ASP A 520 6.61 -23.76 1.48
C ASP A 520 7.44 -22.68 0.75
N TRP A 521 7.42 -22.62 -0.58
CA TRP A 521 8.28 -21.76 -1.40
C TRP A 521 7.48 -20.81 -2.31
N ILE A 522 7.96 -19.57 -2.44
CA ILE A 522 7.32 -18.54 -3.27
C ILE A 522 7.30 -18.97 -4.74
N ASP A 523 8.40 -19.51 -5.26
CA ASP A 523 8.49 -19.94 -6.66
C ASP A 523 7.48 -21.06 -6.97
N THR A 524 7.36 -22.09 -6.13
CA THR A 524 6.36 -23.14 -6.29
C THR A 524 4.93 -22.56 -6.27
N TYR A 525 4.68 -21.60 -5.39
CA TYR A 525 3.35 -20.98 -5.27
C TYR A 525 2.98 -20.12 -6.49
N ILE A 526 3.89 -19.32 -7.01
CA ILE A 526 3.61 -18.51 -8.21
C ILE A 526 3.51 -19.36 -9.47
N ASP A 527 4.30 -20.43 -9.57
CA ASP A 527 4.24 -21.37 -10.68
C ASP A 527 2.86 -22.03 -10.78
N GLN A 528 2.28 -22.43 -9.64
CA GLN A 528 0.92 -22.98 -9.64
C GLN A 528 -0.14 -21.93 -9.98
N ILE A 529 -0.01 -20.66 -9.57
CA ILE A 529 -0.94 -19.59 -9.98
C ILE A 529 -0.93 -19.46 -11.50
N TRP A 530 0.25 -19.36 -12.10
CA TRP A 530 0.42 -19.22 -13.53
C TRP A 530 -0.13 -20.45 -14.30
N LEU A 531 0.20 -21.66 -13.87
CA LEU A 531 -0.25 -22.89 -14.51
C LEU A 531 -1.77 -23.08 -14.44
N ASN A 532 -2.35 -22.80 -13.27
CA ASN A 532 -3.81 -22.90 -13.09
C ASN A 532 -4.55 -21.87 -13.93
N TYR A 533 -4.05 -20.63 -14.02
CA TYR A 533 -4.59 -19.62 -14.91
C TYR A 533 -4.56 -20.07 -16.38
N SER A 534 -3.41 -20.58 -16.84
CA SER A 534 -3.24 -21.05 -18.22
C SER A 534 -4.18 -22.23 -18.55
N LEU A 535 -4.36 -23.15 -17.61
CA LEU A 535 -5.33 -24.25 -17.75
C LEU A 535 -6.77 -23.74 -17.77
N GLN A 536 -7.12 -22.75 -16.95
CA GLN A 536 -8.45 -22.14 -16.97
C GLN A 536 -8.77 -21.50 -18.31
N GLU A 537 -7.83 -20.72 -18.85
CA GLU A 537 -7.97 -20.11 -20.18
C GLU A 537 -8.14 -21.18 -21.26
N ALA A 538 -7.31 -22.22 -21.25
CA ALA A 538 -7.39 -23.31 -22.21
C ALA A 538 -8.74 -24.05 -22.18
N PHE A 539 -9.29 -24.33 -20.99
CA PHE A 539 -10.59 -24.97 -20.87
C PHE A 539 -11.75 -24.03 -21.24
N LEU A 540 -11.67 -22.74 -20.99
CA LEU A 540 -12.63 -21.76 -21.49
C LEU A 540 -12.62 -21.72 -23.03
N LEU A 541 -11.43 -21.72 -23.64
CA LEU A 541 -11.29 -21.82 -25.10
C LEU A 541 -11.87 -23.14 -25.63
N CYS A 542 -11.64 -24.26 -24.95
CA CYS A 542 -12.24 -25.53 -25.31
C CYS A 542 -13.77 -25.44 -25.36
N LEU A 543 -14.39 -24.86 -24.36
CA LEU A 543 -15.85 -24.75 -24.28
C LEU A 543 -16.45 -23.76 -25.29
N THR A 544 -15.72 -22.67 -25.61
CA THR A 544 -16.22 -21.61 -26.50
C THR A 544 -15.98 -21.90 -27.99
N GLN A 545 -14.87 -22.54 -28.32
CA GLN A 545 -14.51 -22.83 -29.72
C GLN A 545 -15.18 -24.09 -30.27
N ASN A 546 -15.55 -25.03 -29.40
CA ASN A 546 -16.21 -26.24 -29.81
C ASN A 546 -17.75 -26.14 -29.67
N LYS A 547 -18.49 -26.61 -30.65
CA LYS A 547 -19.97 -26.61 -30.57
C LYS A 547 -20.49 -27.47 -29.42
N SER A 548 -19.77 -28.51 -29.05
CA SER A 548 -20.09 -29.43 -27.96
C SER A 548 -18.86 -30.23 -27.53
N VAL A 549 -18.72 -30.45 -26.25
CA VAL A 549 -17.76 -31.38 -25.65
C VAL A 549 -18.56 -32.55 -25.05
N PRO A 550 -18.68 -33.68 -25.77
CA PRO A 550 -19.54 -34.77 -25.35
C PRO A 550 -18.93 -35.60 -24.22
N TYR A 551 -19.80 -36.24 -23.40
CA TYR A 551 -19.35 -37.11 -22.29
C TYR A 551 -18.96 -38.52 -22.79
N ASN A 552 -17.94 -38.57 -23.66
CA ASN A 552 -17.39 -39.80 -24.20
C ASN A 552 -15.87 -39.63 -24.45
N ALA A 553 -15.23 -40.66 -25.00
CA ALA A 553 -13.80 -40.65 -25.28
C ALA A 553 -13.35 -39.45 -26.15
N THR A 554 -14.17 -39.05 -27.13
CA THR A 554 -13.88 -37.90 -28.01
C THR A 554 -13.85 -36.60 -27.23
N GLY A 555 -14.86 -36.33 -26.37
CA GLY A 555 -14.90 -35.10 -25.56
C GLY A 555 -13.77 -35.08 -24.51
N TYR A 556 -13.46 -36.21 -23.88
CA TYR A 556 -12.33 -36.28 -22.93
C TYR A 556 -10.97 -36.11 -23.64
N SER A 557 -10.86 -36.54 -24.91
CA SER A 557 -9.66 -36.27 -25.72
C SER A 557 -9.53 -34.77 -26.05
N LEU A 558 -10.64 -34.08 -26.33
CA LEU A 558 -10.62 -32.62 -26.54
C LEU A 558 -10.14 -31.89 -25.29
N LEU A 559 -10.64 -32.25 -24.09
CA LEU A 559 -10.18 -31.65 -22.85
C LEU A 559 -8.66 -31.85 -22.65
N ARG A 560 -8.14 -33.05 -22.94
CA ARG A 560 -6.68 -33.32 -22.88
C ARG A 560 -5.90 -32.51 -23.90
N GLN A 561 -6.42 -32.36 -25.11
CA GLN A 561 -5.80 -31.63 -26.20
C GLN A 561 -5.61 -30.12 -25.80
N TYR A 562 -6.68 -29.49 -25.29
CA TYR A 562 -6.60 -28.09 -24.88
C TYR A 562 -5.70 -27.89 -23.66
N ALA A 563 -5.62 -28.85 -22.74
CA ALA A 563 -4.70 -28.79 -21.60
C ALA A 563 -3.23 -28.96 -21.98
N GLN A 564 -2.93 -29.51 -23.17
CA GLN A 564 -1.58 -29.88 -23.55
C GLN A 564 -0.64 -28.70 -23.71
N ASP A 565 -1.12 -27.57 -24.27
CA ASP A 565 -0.28 -26.37 -24.47
C ASP A 565 0.16 -25.74 -23.15
N PRO A 566 -0.72 -25.49 -22.16
CA PRO A 566 -0.32 -25.06 -20.82
C PRO A 566 0.64 -26.02 -20.14
N ILE A 567 0.42 -27.33 -20.26
CA ILE A 567 1.29 -28.35 -19.66
C ILE A 567 2.68 -28.35 -20.33
N ASN A 568 2.75 -28.25 -21.64
CA ASN A 568 4.00 -28.15 -22.38
C ASN A 568 4.76 -26.85 -22.03
N ALA A 569 4.04 -25.73 -21.86
CA ALA A 569 4.61 -24.48 -21.40
C ALA A 569 5.22 -24.62 -20.00
N ALA A 570 4.52 -25.31 -19.08
CA ALA A 570 5.00 -25.57 -17.73
C ALA A 570 6.24 -26.49 -17.68
N LEU A 571 6.28 -27.50 -18.54
CA LEU A 571 7.47 -28.36 -18.73
C LEU A 571 8.65 -27.55 -19.30
N ASN A 572 8.39 -26.71 -20.31
CA ASN A 572 9.42 -25.87 -20.93
C ASN A 572 10.00 -24.84 -19.95
N PHE A 573 9.16 -24.21 -19.16
CA PHE A 573 9.57 -23.24 -18.13
C PHE A 573 10.30 -23.92 -16.96
N GLY A 574 9.92 -25.14 -16.60
CA GLY A 574 10.47 -25.88 -15.47
C GLY A 574 9.62 -25.85 -14.20
N ALA A 575 8.36 -25.40 -14.30
CA ALA A 575 7.37 -25.54 -13.22
C ALA A 575 6.98 -27.01 -13.01
N ILE A 576 6.98 -27.80 -14.09
CA ILE A 576 6.83 -29.25 -14.07
C ILE A 576 8.17 -29.87 -14.49
N VAL A 577 8.67 -30.82 -13.72
CA VAL A 577 9.98 -31.46 -13.97
C VAL A 577 9.80 -32.98 -14.09
N THR A 578 10.40 -33.54 -15.12
CA THR A 578 10.43 -35.01 -15.37
C THR A 578 11.51 -35.69 -14.55
N GLY A 579 11.38 -36.98 -14.27
CA GLY A 579 12.42 -37.80 -13.62
C GLY A 579 12.47 -37.63 -12.09
N VAL A 580 11.54 -36.89 -11.49
CA VAL A 580 11.45 -36.74 -10.03
C VAL A 580 10.84 -38.01 -9.44
N PRO A 581 11.56 -38.79 -8.60
CA PRO A 581 11.03 -40.01 -8.01
C PRO A 581 9.95 -39.66 -6.96
N LEU A 582 8.82 -40.37 -7.02
CA LEU A 582 7.78 -40.27 -6.00
C LEU A 582 8.14 -41.15 -4.80
N SER A 583 7.89 -40.69 -3.58
CA SER A 583 7.93 -41.54 -2.40
C SER A 583 6.86 -42.62 -2.47
N GLU A 584 7.00 -43.70 -1.68
CA GLU A 584 6.00 -44.78 -1.61
C GLU A 584 4.60 -44.27 -1.25
N GLY A 585 4.54 -43.31 -0.31
CA GLY A 585 3.28 -42.69 0.09
C GLY A 585 2.64 -41.85 -1.03
N GLN A 586 3.43 -41.06 -1.75
CA GLN A 586 2.98 -40.28 -2.91
C GLN A 586 2.51 -41.19 -4.06
N ALA A 587 3.29 -42.24 -4.38
CA ALA A 587 2.92 -43.22 -5.39
C ALA A 587 1.60 -43.95 -5.03
N ALA A 588 1.45 -44.37 -3.77
CA ALA A 588 0.21 -44.97 -3.29
C ALA A 588 -0.99 -44.00 -3.42
N TYR A 589 -0.80 -42.75 -3.02
CA TYR A 589 -1.86 -41.73 -3.13
C TYR A 589 -2.35 -41.54 -4.56
N VAL A 590 -1.45 -41.28 -5.52
CA VAL A 590 -1.83 -41.02 -6.91
C VAL A 590 -2.42 -42.27 -7.59
N ASN A 591 -1.91 -43.46 -7.30
CA ASN A 591 -2.43 -44.71 -7.82
C ASN A 591 -3.82 -45.03 -7.27
N ASN A 592 -4.09 -44.79 -5.99
CA ASN A 592 -5.40 -44.96 -5.40
C ASN A 592 -6.42 -43.99 -5.97
N ALA A 593 -6.04 -42.71 -6.17
CA ALA A 593 -6.91 -41.69 -6.75
C ALA A 593 -7.30 -42.06 -8.21
N ALA A 594 -6.38 -42.63 -8.98
CA ALA A 594 -6.65 -43.08 -10.35
C ALA A 594 -7.38 -44.43 -10.45
N GLY A 595 -7.25 -45.28 -9.43
CA GLY A 595 -7.72 -46.65 -9.42
C GLY A 595 -6.82 -47.62 -10.22
N PHE A 596 -5.68 -47.16 -10.71
CA PHE A 596 -4.64 -47.92 -11.41
C PHE A 596 -3.27 -47.25 -11.31
N LYS A 597 -2.22 -47.93 -11.70
CA LYS A 597 -0.86 -47.45 -11.54
C LYS A 597 -0.56 -46.32 -12.54
N ILE A 598 -0.41 -45.09 -12.04
CA ILE A 598 0.00 -43.88 -12.77
C ILE A 598 1.31 -43.28 -12.27
N SER A 599 1.83 -43.75 -11.14
CA SER A 599 3.04 -43.23 -10.49
C SER A 599 4.25 -43.23 -11.41
N ASP A 600 4.45 -44.30 -12.21
CA ASP A 600 5.57 -44.43 -13.15
C ASP A 600 5.44 -43.39 -14.29
N THR A 601 4.21 -43.17 -14.77
CA THR A 601 3.93 -42.17 -15.80
C THR A 601 4.20 -40.75 -15.30
N ILE A 602 3.83 -40.44 -14.05
CA ILE A 602 4.14 -39.15 -13.42
C ILE A 602 5.64 -38.97 -13.32
N THR A 603 6.38 -39.97 -12.85
CA THR A 603 7.85 -39.91 -12.77
C THR A 603 8.49 -39.68 -14.15
N GLN A 604 8.01 -40.37 -15.20
CA GLN A 604 8.61 -40.27 -16.54
C GLN A 604 8.25 -38.95 -17.24
N ASN A 605 6.96 -38.54 -17.19
CA ASN A 605 6.46 -37.40 -17.95
C ASN A 605 6.38 -36.09 -17.13
N GLY A 606 6.57 -36.17 -15.79
CA GLY A 606 6.39 -35.05 -14.89
C GLY A 606 4.93 -34.79 -14.51
N TYR A 607 3.95 -35.39 -15.18
CA TYR A 607 2.53 -35.15 -14.92
C TYR A 607 1.61 -36.30 -15.33
N TYR A 608 0.38 -36.25 -14.83
CA TYR A 608 -0.75 -37.04 -15.29
C TYR A 608 -2.07 -36.28 -15.16
N LEU A 609 -2.80 -36.10 -16.26
CA LEU A 609 -4.16 -35.53 -16.28
C LEU A 609 -5.18 -36.67 -16.27
N LEU A 610 -5.74 -36.96 -15.10
CA LEU A 610 -6.81 -37.93 -14.90
C LEU A 610 -8.15 -37.31 -15.27
N ILE A 611 -8.88 -37.95 -16.16
CA ILE A 611 -10.26 -37.61 -16.50
C ILE A 611 -11.09 -38.90 -16.43
N LEU A 612 -11.99 -38.95 -15.46
CA LEU A 612 -12.86 -40.09 -15.23
C LEU A 612 -14.23 -39.93 -15.95
N PRO A 613 -14.92 -41.03 -16.30
CA PRO A 613 -16.26 -40.94 -16.89
C PRO A 613 -17.24 -40.21 -15.96
N ALA A 614 -17.99 -39.25 -16.52
CA ALA A 614 -19.02 -38.55 -15.77
C ALA A 614 -20.19 -39.49 -15.42
N SER A 615 -20.65 -39.40 -14.16
CA SER A 615 -21.85 -40.15 -13.72
C SER A 615 -23.12 -39.69 -14.48
N PRO A 616 -24.20 -40.50 -14.52
CA PRO A 616 -25.46 -40.08 -15.13
C PRO A 616 -26.02 -38.76 -14.56
N THR A 617 -25.85 -38.54 -13.24
CA THR A 617 -26.27 -37.31 -12.56
C THR A 617 -25.48 -36.11 -13.08
N VAL A 618 -24.15 -36.22 -13.13
CA VAL A 618 -23.27 -35.16 -13.63
C VAL A 618 -23.59 -34.81 -15.09
N ARG A 619 -23.84 -35.83 -15.93
CA ARG A 619 -24.24 -35.61 -17.34
C ARG A 619 -25.60 -34.91 -17.44
N GLY A 620 -26.57 -35.30 -16.61
CA GLY A 620 -27.90 -34.68 -16.57
C GLY A 620 -27.82 -33.18 -16.17
N LEU A 621 -26.92 -32.83 -15.26
CA LEU A 621 -26.67 -31.45 -14.82
C LEU A 621 -25.72 -30.70 -15.75
N ARG A 622 -25.18 -31.33 -16.80
CA ARG A 622 -24.13 -30.78 -17.68
C ARG A 622 -22.88 -30.29 -16.88
N GLY A 623 -22.54 -30.99 -15.78
CA GLY A 623 -21.41 -30.68 -14.93
C GLY A 623 -20.07 -31.17 -15.49
N SER A 624 -18.97 -30.81 -14.84
CA SER A 624 -17.64 -31.29 -15.20
C SER A 624 -17.50 -32.80 -14.94
N PRO A 625 -16.89 -33.58 -15.85
CA PRO A 625 -16.38 -34.89 -15.47
C PRO A 625 -15.40 -34.78 -14.33
N PRO A 626 -15.26 -35.82 -13.46
CA PRO A 626 -14.22 -35.79 -12.43
C PRO A 626 -12.81 -35.67 -13.08
N MET A 627 -12.10 -34.64 -12.77
CA MET A 627 -10.76 -34.37 -13.30
C MET A 627 -9.78 -34.07 -12.16
N GLN A 628 -8.57 -34.62 -12.28
CA GLN A 628 -7.46 -34.34 -11.39
C GLN A 628 -6.18 -34.19 -12.20
N PHE A 629 -5.36 -33.21 -11.86
CA PHE A 629 -4.09 -32.97 -12.49
C PHE A 629 -2.98 -33.16 -11.45
N PHE A 630 -2.16 -34.19 -11.66
CA PHE A 630 -1.01 -34.51 -10.84
C PHE A 630 0.24 -34.10 -11.59
N TYR A 631 1.14 -33.40 -10.94
CA TYR A 631 2.42 -33.00 -11.51
C TYR A 631 3.54 -32.93 -10.45
N THR A 632 4.78 -33.09 -10.88
CA THR A 632 5.96 -33.05 -10.05
C THR A 632 6.64 -31.71 -10.14
N ASP A 633 6.84 -31.08 -8.98
CA ASP A 633 7.70 -29.92 -8.82
C ASP A 633 9.14 -30.39 -8.58
N GLY A 634 10.09 -29.92 -9.37
CA GLY A 634 11.51 -30.28 -9.25
C GLY A 634 12.22 -29.60 -8.08
N GLY A 635 11.59 -28.57 -7.49
CA GLY A 635 12.20 -27.74 -6.46
C GLY A 635 13.44 -26.99 -6.93
N SER A 636 14.09 -26.31 -5.98
CA SER A 636 15.36 -25.62 -6.20
C SER A 636 16.32 -25.88 -5.03
N VAL A 637 17.61 -26.05 -5.32
CA VAL A 637 18.64 -26.24 -4.28
C VAL A 637 18.89 -24.90 -3.58
N ASN A 638 18.63 -24.84 -2.28
CA ASN A 638 18.82 -23.64 -1.44
C ASN A 638 20.03 -23.73 -0.52
N MET A 639 20.67 -24.89 -0.40
CA MET A 639 21.86 -25.11 0.42
C MET A 639 22.69 -26.24 -0.16
N ILE A 640 24.02 -26.10 -0.15
CA ILE A 640 24.97 -27.11 -0.58
C ILE A 640 25.87 -27.44 0.60
N ASN A 641 25.89 -28.71 1.00
CA ASN A 641 26.83 -29.27 1.97
C ASN A 641 27.78 -30.18 1.27
N LEU A 642 29.08 -29.89 1.31
CA LEU A 642 30.13 -30.68 0.71
C LEU A 642 31.14 -31.06 1.79
N THR A 643 31.40 -32.35 1.95
CA THR A 643 32.54 -32.83 2.73
C THR A 643 33.73 -33.07 1.78
N SER A 644 34.80 -32.34 1.99
CA SER A 644 36.05 -32.53 1.24
C SER A 644 37.01 -33.37 2.09
N THR A 645 37.46 -34.51 1.57
CA THR A 645 38.43 -35.38 2.24
C THR A 645 39.69 -35.46 1.37
N ASP A 646 40.82 -35.04 1.93
CA ASP A 646 42.11 -35.22 1.30
C ASP A 646 42.64 -36.64 1.66
N ILE A 647 43.02 -37.39 0.65
CA ILE A 647 43.58 -38.75 0.81
C ILE A 647 45.04 -38.68 0.38
N MET A 648 45.95 -38.72 1.37
CA MET A 648 47.39 -38.74 1.13
C MET A 648 47.90 -40.14 0.82
#